data_5de1876c60e28903c901f6f15d1eaade
#
_entry.id   5de1876c60e28903c901f6f15d1eaade
#
_cell.length_a   1.000
_cell.length_b   1.000
_cell.length_c   1.000
_cell.angle_alpha   90.00
_cell.angle_beta   90.00
_cell.angle_gamma   90.00
#
_symmetry.space_group_name_H-M   'P 1'
#
loop_
_entity.id
_entity.type
_entity.pdbx_description
1 polymer ?
#
loop_
_entity_poly.entity_id
_entity_poly.type
_entity_poly.pdbx_seq_one_letter_code
_entity_poly.pdbx_strand_id
1 'polypeptide(L)'
;VLAAAVLLVHLADAVAGQGGASIPAEPPPPPPPRPSTIGPPELVAEAEVVYPPDAFREGVAGPVVLDVDLGDDGRILRVAVKEAPDARLAWAALGALTNYELLPAREVFHDGEERPIAIRFSYTLTFAIDETERERVLAEDEARRLAAVAETAPVNLVGRIRVAAEPGVIGGAIVTVEGTDLEAITDENGNFALRGVPEGRVVVVVDAAGFNEGRVVIDDVAANERSEVVVYLERRLNNRHELVISERRTQREVTKRVLTQKELTRVPGTFGDAIRVVQRLPGVQRAPFGLGAVLVRGGSPEDSTILVDGHLTRYLFHLGAGPSVLNTDIVERLEFYPGGQGARFGRAISGAIDVVTKDPDTERWSGRAAVDLLATSFKLEGPLTADKKLALFAAGRTSYVAEVLNVGDVVTRAAGLDGVNLLTLAPRYADYQGKLLWKLPALPGIAQAMTVSLFGAHDTLDLALDPSGLGPAAPSNVGITTGFHRVNPVYRLRSTTTNDGGEPVFRAYVSPVGEVNYSENRFDVSQFRLDIQRFGLRAEAEFRPIADLGIALGTDDSYALFTSTVDVPFFLPDERLFPRPVVSDPPRFLATDDVFGTSTSFYVDSDVTLGPVKFLMGARADLWTYYDQTRVALDPRFAFRAQLLPFTTLKGNLGLYHQTPSPFFMAKSAGNPDLPLESGWQTGVGVETWLTRSLDVDVQLFFRNASDLAESVTGLDPTRFVATGAPRIQPIGHERAYGVELLIRQRLDDGVFGWVSYTLMRSEQRQDKATGIEGAEATGWRSTAVDQTHNLSIAVSSQLPWGFEVGGAFRYVTGNPATLAQRGVFDADDGRFERVNQPILSNRLPPFIQLDLRIDKRFVFDTWALGLSLDLQNATNQQNFEFFQYSYDFSSVQGFPGLPILPVVGAEARF
;
A
#
# COMPACT_ATOMS: atom_id res chain seq x y z
N VAL A 1 16.66 -11.10 -13.07
CA VAL A 1 16.19 -11.14 -11.68
C VAL A 1 16.98 -12.19 -10.88
N LEU A 2 17.22 -13.40 -11.43
CA LEU A 2 18.04 -14.41 -10.74
C LEU A 2 19.54 -14.02 -10.67
N ALA A 3 20.06 -13.27 -11.64
CA ALA A 3 21.46 -12.85 -11.66
C ALA A 3 21.79 -11.76 -10.59
N ALA A 4 20.79 -10.98 -10.18
CA ALA A 4 20.97 -9.96 -9.14
C ALA A 4 21.03 -10.54 -7.72
N ALA A 5 20.41 -11.70 -7.51
CA ALA A 5 20.40 -12.37 -6.19
C ALA A 5 21.76 -13.05 -5.86
N VAL A 6 22.52 -13.42 -6.88
CA VAL A 6 23.82 -14.07 -6.69
C VAL A 6 24.93 -13.06 -6.36
N LEU A 7 24.79 -11.80 -6.79
CA LEU A 7 25.79 -10.75 -6.54
C LEU A 7 25.75 -10.22 -5.10
N LEU A 8 24.62 -10.34 -4.42
CA LEU A 8 24.44 -9.82 -3.04
C LEU A 8 25.03 -10.72 -1.94
N VAL A 9 25.26 -11.99 -2.23
CA VAL A 9 25.84 -12.93 -1.26
C VAL A 9 27.36 -12.75 -1.10
N HIS A 10 28.03 -12.15 -2.10
CA HIS A 10 29.49 -11.97 -2.08
C HIS A 10 29.95 -10.59 -1.57
N LEU A 11 29.03 -9.67 -1.29
CA LEU A 11 29.35 -8.34 -0.76
C LEU A 11 29.32 -8.22 0.78
N ALA A 12 28.86 -9.26 1.46
CA ALA A 12 28.76 -9.25 2.92
C ALA A 12 30.08 -9.53 3.66
N ASP A 13 31.11 -10.04 2.98
CA ASP A 13 32.39 -10.44 3.60
C ASP A 13 33.54 -9.41 3.49
N ALA A 14 33.28 -8.23 2.91
CA ALA A 14 34.38 -7.29 2.56
C ALA A 14 34.44 -6.01 3.42
N VAL A 15 33.74 -5.93 4.55
CA VAL A 15 33.84 -4.75 5.44
C VAL A 15 34.23 -5.16 6.86
N ALA A 16 35.47 -5.58 6.99
CA ALA A 16 36.17 -5.58 8.29
C ALA A 16 37.67 -5.43 8.06
N GLY A 17 38.21 -4.24 8.25
CA GLY A 17 39.65 -4.07 8.29
C GLY A 17 40.14 -2.65 8.07
N GLN A 18 40.38 -2.00 9.14
CA GLN A 18 41.53 -1.10 9.46
C GLN A 18 41.78 0.19 8.65
N GLY A 19 42.03 1.23 9.39
CA GLY A 19 43.22 2.08 9.19
C GLY A 19 42.96 3.57 9.29
N GLY A 20 43.38 4.17 10.36
CA GLY A 20 43.44 5.62 10.53
C GLY A 20 44.27 6.34 9.49
N ALA A 21 43.80 7.51 9.11
CA ALA A 21 44.63 8.47 8.39
C ALA A 21 44.35 9.89 8.87
N SER A 22 45.40 10.57 9.11
CA SER A 22 45.62 11.93 9.54
C SER A 22 44.87 13.00 8.78
N ILE A 23 44.46 14.02 9.49
CA ILE A 23 43.86 15.27 9.01
C ILE A 23 44.90 16.03 8.17
N PRO A 24 44.60 16.43 6.91
CA PRO A 24 45.40 17.42 6.20
C PRO A 24 44.97 18.83 6.56
N ALA A 25 45.96 19.71 6.63
CA ALA A 25 45.83 21.11 6.97
C ALA A 25 44.96 21.90 5.95
N GLU A 26 44.30 22.90 6.47
CA GLU A 26 43.46 23.87 5.77
C GLU A 26 44.26 24.60 4.68
N PRO A 27 43.74 24.71 3.44
CA PRO A 27 44.42 25.50 2.39
C PRO A 27 44.27 27.00 2.67
N PRO A 28 45.22 27.80 2.23
CA PRO A 28 45.20 29.27 2.41
C PRO A 28 44.00 29.88 1.67
N PRO A 29 43.53 31.04 2.12
CA PRO A 29 42.37 31.72 1.52
C PRO A 29 42.65 32.08 0.05
N PRO A 30 41.66 32.01 -0.83
CA PRO A 30 41.82 32.32 -2.24
C PRO A 30 42.18 33.83 -2.41
N PRO A 31 42.99 34.16 -3.41
CA PRO A 31 43.27 35.53 -3.75
C PRO A 31 42.00 36.30 -4.16
N PRO A 32 41.95 37.61 -4.03
CA PRO A 32 40.79 38.40 -4.41
C PRO A 32 40.47 38.24 -5.89
N PRO A 33 39.16 38.21 -6.27
CA PRO A 33 38.77 37.97 -7.66
C PRO A 33 39.35 39.05 -8.57
N ARG A 34 40.02 38.65 -9.63
CA ARG A 34 40.50 39.56 -10.68
C ARG A 34 39.30 40.02 -11.51
N PRO A 35 39.26 41.28 -11.97
CA PRO A 35 38.20 41.70 -12.90
C PRO A 35 38.28 40.88 -14.19
N SER A 36 37.23 40.20 -14.53
CA SER A 36 37.11 39.34 -15.70
C SER A 36 35.79 39.60 -16.44
N THR A 37 35.77 39.30 -17.72
CA THR A 37 34.53 39.25 -18.56
C THR A 37 34.29 37.84 -19.04
N ILE A 38 33.03 37.40 -19.04
CA ILE A 38 32.66 36.07 -19.48
C ILE A 38 32.26 36.14 -20.94
N GLY A 39 33.03 35.45 -21.82
CA GLY A 39 32.67 35.21 -23.20
C GLY A 39 31.65 34.06 -23.30
N PRO A 40 30.61 34.19 -24.14
CA PRO A 40 29.62 33.13 -24.32
C PRO A 40 30.24 31.87 -24.91
N PRO A 41 29.61 30.71 -24.74
CA PRO A 41 30.01 29.47 -25.43
C PRO A 41 29.80 29.63 -26.94
N GLU A 42 30.65 29.02 -27.75
CA GLU A 42 30.58 29.08 -29.23
C GLU A 42 30.07 27.73 -29.75
N LEU A 43 29.13 27.81 -30.72
CA LEU A 43 28.63 26.64 -31.43
C LEU A 43 29.58 26.27 -32.56
N VAL A 44 30.17 25.08 -32.51
CA VAL A 44 31.13 24.57 -33.52
C VAL A 44 30.38 23.82 -34.61
N ALA A 45 29.46 22.96 -34.23
CA ALA A 45 28.66 22.17 -35.17
C ALA A 45 27.24 22.02 -34.69
N GLU A 46 26.30 22.23 -35.57
CA GLU A 46 24.87 22.08 -35.37
C GLU A 46 24.42 20.73 -35.97
N ALA A 47 23.72 19.93 -35.17
CA ALA A 47 23.10 18.71 -35.67
C ALA A 47 21.79 19.04 -36.37
N GLU A 48 21.45 18.28 -37.39
CA GLU A 48 20.15 18.43 -38.07
C GLU A 48 19.00 18.19 -37.11
N VAL A 49 18.07 19.16 -37.01
CA VAL A 49 16.89 19.06 -36.19
C VAL A 49 15.76 18.46 -37.00
N VAL A 50 15.44 17.20 -36.75
CA VAL A 50 14.34 16.52 -37.40
C VAL A 50 13.02 16.99 -36.84
N TYR A 51 12.18 17.60 -37.67
CA TYR A 51 10.84 18.00 -37.29
C TYR A 51 9.97 16.73 -37.11
N PRO A 52 9.30 16.52 -35.93
CA PRO A 52 8.46 15.35 -35.72
C PRO A 52 7.30 15.33 -36.73
N PRO A 53 7.13 14.28 -37.54
CA PRO A 53 6.19 14.26 -38.66
C PRO A 53 4.75 14.53 -38.24
N ASP A 54 4.34 14.04 -37.07
CA ASP A 54 2.96 14.23 -36.58
C ASP A 54 2.74 15.67 -36.10
N ALA A 55 3.72 16.29 -35.44
CA ALA A 55 3.64 17.69 -35.05
C ALA A 55 3.61 18.62 -36.28
N PHE A 56 4.38 18.24 -37.33
CA PHE A 56 4.38 18.96 -38.59
C PHE A 56 3.01 18.88 -39.29
N ARG A 57 2.41 17.69 -39.38
CA ARG A 57 1.07 17.49 -39.94
C ARG A 57 0.00 18.24 -39.17
N GLU A 58 0.08 18.25 -37.85
CA GLU A 58 -0.86 18.96 -36.97
C GLU A 58 -0.68 20.49 -36.97
N GLY A 59 0.38 21.01 -37.57
CA GLY A 59 0.64 22.44 -37.60
C GLY A 59 1.19 23.01 -36.30
N VAL A 60 1.83 22.20 -35.49
CA VAL A 60 2.35 22.64 -34.19
C VAL A 60 3.75 23.22 -34.36
N ALA A 61 3.90 24.52 -34.23
CA ALA A 61 5.15 25.29 -34.42
C ALA A 61 5.44 26.18 -33.20
N GLY A 62 6.65 26.65 -33.11
CA GLY A 62 7.04 27.63 -32.09
C GLY A 62 8.43 27.40 -31.48
N PRO A 63 8.84 28.29 -30.58
CA PRO A 63 10.13 28.19 -29.94
C PRO A 63 10.12 27.15 -28.80
N VAL A 64 11.18 26.35 -28.73
CA VAL A 64 11.51 25.48 -27.60
C VAL A 64 12.71 26.10 -26.89
N VAL A 65 12.54 26.48 -25.64
CA VAL A 65 13.59 27.05 -24.82
C VAL A 65 14.18 25.97 -23.92
N LEU A 66 15.48 25.75 -24.02
CA LEU A 66 16.23 24.74 -23.26
C LEU A 66 17.23 25.43 -22.34
N ASP A 67 17.26 25.06 -21.08
CA ASP A 67 18.32 25.46 -20.15
C ASP A 67 19.45 24.43 -20.22
N VAL A 68 20.64 24.88 -20.57
CA VAL A 68 21.81 24.05 -20.87
C VAL A 68 22.90 24.33 -19.84
N ASP A 69 23.37 23.30 -19.17
CA ASP A 69 24.57 23.34 -18.33
C ASP A 69 25.72 22.79 -19.17
N LEU A 70 26.68 23.64 -19.50
CA LEU A 70 27.88 23.31 -20.28
C LEU A 70 29.08 23.23 -19.36
N GLY A 71 29.87 22.18 -19.48
CA GLY A 71 31.13 22.02 -18.75
C GLY A 71 32.24 22.89 -19.26
N ASP A 72 33.27 23.03 -18.49
CA ASP A 72 34.53 23.71 -18.86
C ASP A 72 35.33 22.95 -19.95
N ASP A 73 34.93 21.72 -20.27
CA ASP A 73 35.43 20.91 -21.35
C ASP A 73 34.57 21.02 -22.64
N GLY A 74 33.56 21.86 -22.67
CA GLY A 74 32.62 22.00 -23.78
C GLY A 74 31.56 20.91 -23.90
N ARG A 75 31.48 19.98 -22.96
CA ARG A 75 30.44 18.96 -22.93
C ARG A 75 29.17 19.43 -22.26
N ILE A 76 28.07 19.07 -22.83
CA ILE A 76 26.75 19.32 -22.23
C ILE A 76 26.58 18.39 -21.03
N LEU A 77 26.49 18.99 -19.83
CA LEU A 77 26.34 18.26 -18.57
C LEU A 77 24.87 17.97 -18.26
N ARG A 78 23.99 18.91 -18.65
CA ARG A 78 22.56 18.82 -18.42
C ARG A 78 21.81 19.68 -19.42
N VAL A 79 20.64 19.17 -19.86
CA VAL A 79 19.66 19.94 -20.62
C VAL A 79 18.31 19.76 -19.96
N ALA A 80 17.56 20.85 -19.79
CA ALA A 80 16.20 20.83 -19.30
C ALA A 80 15.32 21.68 -20.21
N VAL A 81 14.11 21.23 -20.47
CA VAL A 81 13.12 22.02 -21.21
C VAL A 81 12.55 23.08 -20.26
N LYS A 82 12.72 24.34 -20.61
CA LYS A 82 12.17 25.47 -19.87
C LYS A 82 10.78 25.84 -20.38
N GLU A 83 10.62 25.84 -21.69
CA GLU A 83 9.38 26.18 -22.36
C GLU A 83 9.30 25.49 -23.73
N ALA A 84 8.15 24.94 -24.04
CA ALA A 84 7.91 24.32 -25.34
C ALA A 84 6.41 24.37 -25.67
N PRO A 85 6.04 24.63 -26.93
CA PRO A 85 4.64 24.66 -27.37
C PRO A 85 4.02 23.26 -27.41
N ASP A 86 4.84 22.21 -27.56
CA ASP A 86 4.41 20.81 -27.63
C ASP A 86 5.53 19.89 -27.17
N ALA A 87 5.15 18.79 -26.51
CA ALA A 87 6.10 17.81 -25.97
C ALA A 87 6.95 17.12 -27.05
N ARG A 88 6.39 16.90 -28.25
CA ARG A 88 7.13 16.27 -29.37
C ARG A 88 8.24 17.18 -29.87
N LEU A 89 7.97 18.49 -29.96
CA LEU A 89 8.98 19.50 -30.33
C LEU A 89 10.06 19.60 -29.25
N ALA A 90 9.67 19.53 -28.00
CA ALA A 90 10.62 19.48 -26.88
C ALA A 90 11.59 18.28 -27.00
N TRP A 91 11.06 17.11 -27.31
CA TRP A 91 11.88 15.90 -27.50
C TRP A 91 12.82 16.00 -28.70
N ALA A 92 12.32 16.54 -29.82
CA ALA A 92 13.15 16.76 -31.01
C ALA A 92 14.30 17.75 -30.74
N ALA A 93 14.00 18.83 -30.02
CA ALA A 93 15.00 19.84 -29.61
C ALA A 93 16.06 19.26 -28.65
N LEU A 94 15.61 18.47 -27.68
CA LEU A 94 16.51 17.75 -26.75
C LEU A 94 17.43 16.78 -27.49
N GLY A 95 16.86 16.00 -28.43
CA GLY A 95 17.63 15.05 -29.24
C GLY A 95 18.65 15.72 -30.14
N ALA A 96 18.31 16.85 -30.74
CA ALA A 96 19.22 17.64 -31.57
C ALA A 96 20.36 18.23 -30.72
N LEU A 97 20.01 18.89 -29.60
CA LEU A 97 21.02 19.58 -28.79
C LEU A 97 22.05 18.64 -28.15
N THR A 98 21.68 17.39 -27.86
CA THR A 98 22.63 16.39 -27.34
C THR A 98 23.74 16.02 -28.34
N ASN A 99 23.55 16.35 -29.62
CA ASN A 99 24.52 16.10 -30.70
C ASN A 99 25.21 17.37 -31.17
N TYR A 100 25.01 18.51 -30.53
CA TYR A 100 25.71 19.76 -30.85
C TYR A 100 27.12 19.70 -30.26
N GLU A 101 28.07 20.25 -31.03
CA GLU A 101 29.42 20.47 -30.54
C GLU A 101 29.60 21.93 -30.14
N LEU A 102 29.93 22.16 -28.86
CA LEU A 102 30.10 23.46 -28.28
C LEU A 102 31.50 23.64 -27.71
N LEU A 103 32.06 24.82 -27.90
CA LEU A 103 33.25 25.23 -27.13
C LEU A 103 32.78 25.81 -25.78
N PRO A 104 33.57 25.59 -24.71
CA PRO A 104 33.25 26.11 -23.41
C PRO A 104 33.24 27.63 -23.37
N ALA A 105 32.43 28.20 -22.52
CA ALA A 105 32.51 29.64 -22.20
C ALA A 105 33.89 29.95 -21.61
N ARG A 106 34.37 31.14 -21.86
CA ARG A 106 35.69 31.56 -21.43
C ARG A 106 35.57 32.78 -20.53
N GLU A 107 36.23 32.73 -19.39
CA GLU A 107 36.50 33.88 -18.56
C GLU A 107 37.76 34.54 -19.08
N VAL A 108 37.63 35.76 -19.57
CA VAL A 108 38.74 36.57 -20.12
C VAL A 108 39.12 37.62 -19.07
N PHE A 109 40.32 37.53 -18.61
CA PHE A 109 40.93 38.47 -17.66
C PHE A 109 41.49 39.69 -18.35
N HIS A 110 41.63 40.80 -17.69
CA HIS A 110 42.13 42.05 -18.23
C HIS A 110 43.57 41.99 -18.74
N ASP A 111 44.33 40.97 -18.32
CA ASP A 111 45.71 40.70 -18.76
C ASP A 111 45.80 39.84 -20.00
N GLY A 112 44.62 39.44 -20.56
CA GLY A 112 44.54 38.62 -21.78
C GLY A 112 44.61 37.10 -21.51
N GLU A 113 44.61 36.68 -20.25
CA GLU A 113 44.52 35.26 -19.91
C GLU A 113 43.06 34.81 -20.07
N GLU A 114 42.88 33.65 -20.75
CA GLU A 114 41.59 33.04 -20.96
C GLU A 114 41.49 31.73 -20.22
N ARG A 115 40.41 31.52 -19.52
CA ARG A 115 40.14 30.25 -18.79
C ARG A 115 38.77 29.71 -19.19
N PRO A 116 38.64 28.43 -19.58
CA PRO A 116 37.36 27.80 -19.83
C PRO A 116 36.59 27.64 -18.48
N ILE A 117 35.32 27.93 -18.51
CA ILE A 117 34.42 27.83 -17.35
C ILE A 117 33.14 27.12 -17.71
N ALA A 118 32.57 26.41 -16.74
CA ALA A 118 31.24 25.85 -16.86
C ALA A 118 30.20 26.98 -16.75
N ILE A 119 29.17 26.92 -17.61
CA ILE A 119 28.14 27.97 -17.66
C ILE A 119 26.76 27.36 -17.81
N ARG A 120 25.77 28.03 -17.26
CA ARG A 120 24.36 27.79 -17.56
C ARG A 120 23.82 28.89 -18.46
N PHE A 121 23.15 28.49 -19.55
CA PHE A 121 22.52 29.44 -20.47
C PHE A 121 21.25 28.85 -21.06
N SER A 122 20.32 29.71 -21.50
CA SER A 122 19.14 29.27 -22.23
C SER A 122 19.41 29.27 -23.71
N TYR A 123 19.10 28.17 -24.38
CA TYR A 123 19.18 28.02 -25.84
C TYR A 123 17.79 27.90 -26.42
N THR A 124 17.47 28.66 -27.46
CA THR A 124 16.16 28.65 -28.10
C THR A 124 16.22 28.03 -29.46
N LEU A 125 15.49 26.96 -29.68
CA LEU A 125 15.36 26.27 -30.98
C LEU A 125 13.93 26.53 -31.49
N THR A 126 13.82 27.14 -32.67
CA THR A 126 12.53 27.52 -33.22
C THR A 126 12.10 26.57 -34.32
N PHE A 127 11.00 25.85 -34.11
CA PHE A 127 10.36 25.04 -35.13
C PHE A 127 9.42 25.94 -35.96
N ALA A 128 9.76 26.14 -37.23
CA ALA A 128 8.91 26.88 -38.16
C ALA A 128 8.31 25.92 -39.19
N ILE A 129 7.07 26.14 -39.55
CA ILE A 129 6.36 25.33 -40.54
C ILE A 129 6.33 26.12 -41.85
N ASP A 130 6.75 25.46 -42.92
CA ASP A 130 6.42 25.89 -44.28
C ASP A 130 5.01 25.33 -44.59
N GLU A 131 4.03 26.21 -44.57
CA GLU A 131 2.62 25.84 -44.77
C GLU A 131 2.37 25.25 -46.18
N THR A 132 3.13 25.69 -47.17
CA THR A 132 3.04 25.15 -48.54
C THR A 132 3.53 23.69 -48.59
N GLU A 133 4.61 23.40 -47.87
CA GLU A 133 5.16 22.03 -47.78
C GLU A 133 4.23 21.13 -46.96
N ARG A 134 3.64 21.66 -45.87
CA ARG A 134 2.67 20.95 -45.09
C ARG A 134 1.41 20.57 -45.87
N GLU A 135 0.84 21.53 -46.62
CA GLU A 135 -0.29 21.26 -47.50
C GLU A 135 0.05 20.19 -48.55
N ARG A 136 1.26 20.22 -49.11
CA ARG A 136 1.73 19.22 -50.07
C ARG A 136 1.78 17.81 -49.41
N VAL A 137 2.36 17.70 -48.26
CA VAL A 137 2.48 16.40 -47.51
C VAL A 137 1.09 15.86 -47.17
N LEU A 138 0.18 16.71 -46.67
CA LEU A 138 -1.19 16.31 -46.39
C LEU A 138 -1.99 15.89 -47.64
N ALA A 139 -1.77 16.56 -48.77
CA ALA A 139 -2.39 16.20 -50.05
C ALA A 139 -1.82 14.87 -50.61
N GLU A 140 -0.55 14.63 -50.45
CA GLU A 140 0.09 13.36 -50.85
C GLU A 140 -0.39 12.19 -49.96
N ASP A 141 -0.53 12.40 -48.66
CA ASP A 141 -1.08 11.40 -47.74
C ASP A 141 -2.53 11.08 -48.04
N GLU A 142 -3.33 12.12 -48.41
CA GLU A 142 -4.70 11.92 -48.83
C GLU A 142 -4.81 11.25 -50.19
N ALA A 143 -3.93 11.59 -51.12
CA ALA A 143 -3.84 10.94 -52.45
C ALA A 143 -3.44 9.47 -52.35
N ARG A 144 -2.52 9.13 -51.45
CA ARG A 144 -2.20 7.73 -51.14
C ARG A 144 -3.38 6.99 -50.55
N ARG A 145 -4.12 7.62 -49.63
CA ARG A 145 -5.36 7.03 -49.08
C ARG A 145 -6.41 6.76 -50.14
N LEU A 146 -6.62 7.72 -51.03
CA LEU A 146 -7.55 7.59 -52.14
C LEU A 146 -7.08 6.55 -53.22
N ALA A 147 -5.77 6.43 -53.47
CA ALA A 147 -5.24 5.43 -54.38
C ALA A 147 -5.37 4.00 -53.82
N ALA A 148 -5.17 3.83 -52.49
CA ALA A 148 -5.41 2.54 -51.82
C ALA A 148 -6.86 2.09 -51.84
N VAL A 149 -7.81 3.04 -51.89
CA VAL A 149 -9.25 2.79 -52.02
C VAL A 149 -9.67 2.44 -53.45
N ALA A 150 -8.86 2.80 -54.44
CA ALA A 150 -9.18 2.64 -55.87
C ALA A 150 -8.80 1.28 -56.50
N GLU A 151 -8.09 0.41 -55.76
CA GLU A 151 -7.75 -0.91 -56.24
C GLU A 151 -8.94 -1.90 -56.13
N THR A 152 -9.15 -2.62 -57.21
CA THR A 152 -10.32 -3.49 -57.49
C THR A 152 -10.33 -4.80 -56.73
N ALA A 153 -9.65 -4.92 -55.62
CA ALA A 153 -9.63 -6.13 -54.78
C ALA A 153 -11.02 -6.32 -54.07
N PRO A 154 -11.54 -7.55 -53.98
CA PRO A 154 -12.79 -7.82 -53.29
C PRO A 154 -12.66 -7.55 -51.80
N VAL A 155 -13.76 -7.12 -51.14
CA VAL A 155 -13.84 -7.03 -49.69
C VAL A 155 -13.91 -8.48 -49.15
N ASN A 156 -12.82 -8.95 -48.57
CA ASN A 156 -12.73 -10.31 -48.04
C ASN A 156 -12.63 -10.38 -46.51
N LEU A 157 -12.47 -9.25 -45.81
CA LEU A 157 -12.54 -9.19 -44.36
C LEU A 157 -13.42 -8.03 -43.93
N VAL A 158 -14.46 -8.33 -43.15
CA VAL A 158 -15.32 -7.34 -42.51
C VAL A 158 -15.42 -7.61 -41.02
N GLY A 159 -15.73 -6.60 -40.26
CA GLY A 159 -15.92 -6.84 -38.84
C GLY A 159 -16.54 -5.66 -38.14
N ARG A 160 -16.66 -5.83 -36.83
CA ARG A 160 -17.21 -4.80 -35.97
C ARG A 160 -16.32 -4.66 -34.73
N ILE A 161 -16.02 -3.44 -34.38
CA ILE A 161 -15.27 -3.12 -33.15
C ILE A 161 -16.26 -2.76 -32.05
N ARG A 162 -16.16 -3.43 -30.92
CA ARG A 162 -17.04 -3.27 -29.75
C ARG A 162 -16.27 -2.96 -28.50
N VAL A 163 -16.93 -2.33 -27.55
CA VAL A 163 -16.35 -2.13 -26.19
C VAL A 163 -16.43 -3.44 -25.42
N ALA A 164 -15.32 -3.84 -24.82
CA ALA A 164 -15.24 -5.05 -24.01
C ALA A 164 -16.05 -4.88 -22.72
N ALA A 165 -16.89 -5.87 -22.42
CA ALA A 165 -17.72 -5.91 -21.20
C ALA A 165 -18.70 -4.73 -21.02
N GLU A 166 -19.07 -4.05 -22.12
CA GLU A 166 -20.02 -2.93 -22.12
C GLU A 166 -20.88 -2.96 -23.38
N PRO A 167 -22.16 -2.53 -23.30
CA PRO A 167 -22.94 -2.28 -24.49
C PRO A 167 -22.37 -1.04 -25.22
N GLY A 168 -21.82 -1.25 -26.42
CA GLY A 168 -21.29 -0.15 -27.21
C GLY A 168 -20.44 -0.62 -28.39
N VAL A 169 -20.37 0.23 -29.39
CA VAL A 169 -19.53 0.06 -30.58
C VAL A 169 -18.50 1.19 -30.63
N ILE A 170 -17.39 0.99 -31.32
CA ILE A 170 -16.33 1.98 -31.42
C ILE A 170 -16.24 2.46 -32.87
N GLY A 171 -16.69 3.67 -33.12
CA GLY A 171 -16.49 4.37 -34.37
C GLY A 171 -15.16 5.14 -34.39
N GLY A 172 -14.54 5.27 -35.55
CA GLY A 172 -13.23 5.95 -35.69
C GLY A 172 -12.04 5.14 -35.21
N ALA A 173 -12.18 3.84 -34.98
CA ALA A 173 -11.05 2.96 -34.67
C ALA A 173 -10.27 2.64 -35.97
N ILE A 174 -8.95 2.64 -35.87
CA ILE A 174 -8.04 2.28 -36.96
C ILE A 174 -7.80 0.77 -36.89
N VAL A 175 -8.13 0.07 -37.97
CA VAL A 175 -7.97 -1.38 -38.11
C VAL A 175 -6.91 -1.66 -39.15
N THR A 176 -5.81 -2.31 -38.74
CA THR A 176 -4.68 -2.67 -39.61
C THR A 176 -4.46 -4.17 -39.64
N VAL A 177 -3.88 -4.69 -40.71
CA VAL A 177 -3.44 -6.09 -40.83
C VAL A 177 -1.92 -6.13 -40.69
N GLU A 178 -1.43 -6.81 -39.68
CA GLU A 178 -0.01 -6.89 -39.36
C GLU A 178 0.81 -7.42 -40.53
N GLY A 179 1.89 -6.72 -40.91
CA GLY A 179 2.75 -7.09 -42.04
C GLY A 179 2.23 -6.66 -43.42
N THR A 180 1.18 -5.84 -43.48
CA THR A 180 0.63 -5.26 -44.71
C THR A 180 0.38 -3.76 -44.54
N ASP A 181 0.15 -3.02 -45.62
CA ASP A 181 -0.26 -1.62 -45.60
C ASP A 181 -1.79 -1.45 -45.59
N LEU A 182 -2.54 -2.52 -45.28
CA LEU A 182 -4.01 -2.50 -45.27
C LEU A 182 -4.54 -1.86 -43.99
N GLU A 183 -5.31 -0.80 -44.16
CA GLU A 183 -5.93 -0.04 -43.08
C GLU A 183 -7.41 0.25 -43.37
N ALA A 184 -8.25 0.22 -42.35
CA ALA A 184 -9.64 0.65 -42.41
C ALA A 184 -9.99 1.44 -41.14
N ILE A 185 -10.89 2.42 -41.29
CA ILE A 185 -11.46 3.15 -40.16
C ILE A 185 -12.90 2.67 -39.93
N THR A 186 -13.29 2.41 -38.67
CA THR A 186 -14.64 1.99 -38.36
C THR A 186 -15.67 3.12 -38.52
N ASP A 187 -16.86 2.79 -39.03
CA ASP A 187 -18.00 3.70 -39.13
C ASP A 187 -18.60 4.01 -37.72
N GLU A 188 -19.62 4.87 -37.67
CA GLU A 188 -20.32 5.23 -36.42
C GLU A 188 -20.96 4.03 -35.71
N ASN A 189 -21.19 2.91 -36.43
CA ASN A 189 -21.72 1.67 -35.90
C ASN A 189 -20.60 0.65 -35.55
N GLY A 190 -19.33 1.08 -35.59
CA GLY A 190 -18.17 0.27 -35.30
C GLY A 190 -17.81 -0.73 -36.38
N ASN A 191 -18.41 -0.70 -37.59
CA ASN A 191 -18.12 -1.63 -38.66
C ASN A 191 -16.91 -1.21 -39.49
N PHE A 192 -16.14 -2.15 -39.96
CA PHE A 192 -15.06 -1.94 -40.92
C PHE A 192 -15.09 -2.97 -42.07
N ALA A 193 -14.41 -2.66 -43.13
CA ALA A 193 -14.24 -3.54 -44.27
C ALA A 193 -12.87 -3.35 -44.86
N LEU A 194 -12.11 -4.43 -44.97
CA LEU A 194 -10.78 -4.49 -45.60
C LEU A 194 -10.85 -5.26 -46.91
N ARG A 195 -10.14 -4.77 -47.92
CA ARG A 195 -10.07 -5.35 -49.25
C ARG A 195 -8.68 -5.97 -49.47
N GLY A 196 -8.67 -7.14 -50.14
CA GLY A 196 -7.40 -7.75 -50.51
C GLY A 196 -6.55 -8.25 -49.35
N VAL A 197 -7.16 -8.62 -48.24
CA VAL A 197 -6.44 -9.21 -47.11
C VAL A 197 -5.82 -10.56 -47.58
N PRO A 198 -4.53 -10.84 -47.31
CA PRO A 198 -3.88 -12.07 -47.69
C PRO A 198 -4.61 -13.34 -47.24
N GLU A 199 -4.60 -14.38 -48.07
CA GLU A 199 -5.17 -15.67 -47.69
C GLU A 199 -4.39 -16.34 -46.54
N GLY A 200 -5.12 -17.06 -45.70
CA GLY A 200 -4.58 -17.82 -44.60
C GLY A 200 -4.63 -17.06 -43.28
N ARG A 201 -3.64 -17.27 -42.42
CA ARG A 201 -3.59 -16.72 -41.08
C ARG A 201 -3.13 -15.26 -41.09
N VAL A 202 -3.99 -14.38 -40.59
CA VAL A 202 -3.68 -12.93 -40.46
C VAL A 202 -3.89 -12.45 -39.04
N VAL A 203 -3.17 -11.40 -38.62
CA VAL A 203 -3.36 -10.72 -37.36
C VAL A 203 -3.95 -9.33 -37.62
N VAL A 204 -5.12 -9.10 -37.11
CA VAL A 204 -5.78 -7.79 -37.16
C VAL A 204 -5.45 -7.02 -35.89
N VAL A 205 -4.89 -5.85 -36.06
CA VAL A 205 -4.56 -4.91 -34.98
C VAL A 205 -5.54 -3.74 -35.04
N VAL A 206 -6.10 -3.39 -33.91
CA VAL A 206 -7.08 -2.31 -33.78
C VAL A 206 -6.61 -1.30 -32.75
N ASP A 207 -6.47 -0.05 -33.17
CA ASP A 207 -6.18 1.08 -32.28
C ASP A 207 -7.35 2.07 -32.29
N ALA A 208 -7.77 2.50 -31.10
CA ALA A 208 -8.83 3.47 -30.93
C ALA A 208 -8.55 4.39 -29.76
N ALA A 209 -8.85 5.67 -29.94
CA ALA A 209 -8.65 6.69 -28.91
C ALA A 209 -9.42 6.32 -27.62
N GLY A 210 -8.69 6.19 -26.51
CA GLY A 210 -9.28 5.83 -25.23
C GLY A 210 -9.41 4.31 -24.98
N PHE A 211 -8.85 3.46 -25.85
CA PHE A 211 -8.88 2.01 -25.72
C PHE A 211 -7.46 1.42 -25.74
N ASN A 212 -7.29 0.25 -25.16
CA ASN A 212 -6.08 -0.54 -25.33
C ASN A 212 -6.04 -1.11 -26.75
N GLU A 213 -4.85 -1.23 -27.35
CA GLU A 213 -4.66 -1.88 -28.63
C GLU A 213 -5.24 -3.30 -28.58
N GLY A 214 -6.09 -3.64 -29.53
CA GLY A 214 -6.65 -4.97 -29.71
C GLY A 214 -5.90 -5.74 -30.78
N ARG A 215 -5.60 -7.00 -30.52
CA ARG A 215 -5.00 -7.93 -31.49
C ARG A 215 -5.85 -9.18 -31.61
N VAL A 216 -6.28 -9.52 -32.82
CA VAL A 216 -7.07 -10.73 -33.10
C VAL A 216 -6.42 -11.52 -34.22
N VAL A 217 -6.22 -12.79 -33.98
CA VAL A 217 -5.71 -13.73 -34.99
C VAL A 217 -6.91 -14.35 -35.68
N ILE A 218 -6.93 -14.28 -37.00
CA ILE A 218 -7.88 -14.96 -37.86
C ILE A 218 -7.11 -16.08 -38.58
N ASP A 219 -7.46 -17.33 -38.29
CA ASP A 219 -6.65 -18.48 -38.75
C ASP A 219 -6.82 -18.80 -40.22
N ASP A 220 -7.95 -18.43 -40.84
CA ASP A 220 -8.22 -18.72 -42.25
C ASP A 220 -9.05 -17.57 -42.90
N VAL A 221 -8.38 -16.72 -43.65
CA VAL A 221 -9.02 -15.72 -44.51
C VAL A 221 -8.96 -16.20 -45.95
N ALA A 222 -10.08 -16.34 -46.60
CA ALA A 222 -10.15 -16.76 -48.03
C ALA A 222 -10.21 -15.52 -48.95
N ALA A 223 -9.52 -15.59 -50.10
CA ALA A 223 -9.44 -14.45 -51.01
C ALA A 223 -10.80 -14.03 -51.62
N ASN A 224 -11.67 -15.01 -51.85
CA ASN A 224 -12.96 -14.81 -52.51
C ASN A 224 -14.19 -14.99 -51.62
N GLU A 225 -13.98 -15.23 -50.33
CA GLU A 225 -15.07 -15.32 -49.36
C GLU A 225 -14.95 -14.23 -48.31
N ARG A 226 -16.06 -13.77 -47.82
CA ARG A 226 -16.14 -12.69 -46.85
C ARG A 226 -16.03 -13.27 -45.43
N SER A 227 -14.84 -13.11 -44.80
CA SER A 227 -14.64 -13.43 -43.39
C SER A 227 -15.19 -12.33 -42.50
N GLU A 228 -15.87 -12.72 -41.41
CA GLU A 228 -16.45 -11.76 -40.46
C GLU A 228 -15.73 -11.90 -39.10
N VAL A 229 -15.32 -10.78 -38.48
CA VAL A 229 -14.67 -10.74 -37.18
C VAL A 229 -15.29 -9.70 -36.27
N VAL A 230 -15.42 -10.03 -34.97
CA VAL A 230 -15.78 -9.04 -33.97
C VAL A 230 -14.61 -8.87 -33.01
N VAL A 231 -14.12 -7.64 -32.86
CA VAL A 231 -13.00 -7.31 -31.98
C VAL A 231 -13.52 -6.52 -30.79
N TYR A 232 -13.19 -6.95 -29.60
CA TYR A 232 -13.55 -6.27 -28.37
C TYR A 232 -12.32 -5.53 -27.83
N LEU A 233 -12.43 -4.19 -27.73
CA LEU A 233 -11.39 -3.36 -27.13
C LEU A 233 -11.74 -3.04 -25.68
N GLU A 234 -10.80 -3.27 -24.79
CA GLU A 234 -10.88 -2.75 -23.43
C GLU A 234 -10.66 -1.25 -23.43
N ARG A 235 -11.51 -0.49 -22.74
CA ARG A 235 -11.21 0.92 -22.55
C ARG A 235 -9.84 1.05 -21.91
N ARG A 236 -8.97 1.82 -22.54
CA ARG A 236 -7.80 2.34 -21.86
C ARG A 236 -8.36 3.17 -20.72
N LEU A 237 -8.35 2.63 -19.51
CA LEU A 237 -8.66 3.41 -18.32
C LEU A 237 -7.70 4.60 -18.36
N ASN A 238 -8.22 5.73 -18.84
CA ASN A 238 -7.43 6.93 -19.04
C ASN A 238 -7.17 7.54 -17.66
N ASN A 239 -6.27 6.95 -16.95
CA ASN A 239 -5.49 7.62 -15.92
C ASN A 239 -4.34 8.42 -16.56
N ARG A 240 -4.49 8.86 -17.84
CA ARG A 240 -3.51 9.79 -18.42
C ARG A 240 -3.41 11.09 -17.62
N HIS A 241 -4.48 11.52 -16.98
CA HIS A 241 -4.44 12.65 -16.03
C HIS A 241 -4.05 12.23 -14.61
N GLU A 242 -4.27 10.98 -14.20
CA GLU A 242 -3.85 10.50 -12.87
C GLU A 242 -2.43 9.93 -12.86
N LEU A 243 -1.98 9.20 -13.89
CA LEU A 243 -0.59 8.73 -13.96
C LEU A 243 0.41 9.88 -14.11
N VAL A 244 0.11 10.89 -14.92
CA VAL A 244 0.97 12.06 -15.06
C VAL A 244 0.83 13.02 -13.87
N ILE A 245 -0.35 13.09 -13.24
CA ILE A 245 -0.55 13.90 -12.02
C ILE A 245 -0.07 13.16 -10.77
N SER A 246 -0.13 11.83 -10.70
CA SER A 246 0.43 11.10 -9.56
C SER A 246 1.95 10.99 -9.64
N GLU A 247 2.56 10.92 -10.81
CA GLU A 247 4.04 11.03 -10.93
C GLU A 247 4.54 12.46 -10.71
N ARG A 248 3.76 13.47 -11.04
CA ARG A 248 4.05 14.89 -10.73
C ARG A 248 3.46 15.35 -9.40
N ARG A 249 2.52 14.64 -8.80
CA ARG A 249 2.26 14.84 -7.37
C ARG A 249 3.55 14.46 -6.67
N THR A 250 4.36 15.47 -6.50
CA THR A 250 5.58 15.46 -5.71
C THR A 250 5.38 14.52 -4.55
N GLN A 251 6.16 13.42 -4.54
CA GLN A 251 6.14 12.53 -3.38
C GLN A 251 6.43 13.41 -2.17
N ARG A 252 5.39 13.72 -1.40
CA ARG A 252 5.49 14.63 -0.25
C ARG A 252 6.21 13.98 0.91
N GLU A 253 6.35 12.65 0.88
CA GLU A 253 6.89 11.91 2.01
C GLU A 253 7.97 10.94 1.55
N VAL A 254 8.97 10.77 2.39
CA VAL A 254 10.25 10.14 2.06
C VAL A 254 10.12 8.62 1.92
N THR A 255 9.25 8.02 2.75
CA THR A 255 9.12 6.56 2.85
C THR A 255 7.86 6.00 2.20
N LYS A 256 7.04 6.87 1.64
CA LYS A 256 5.73 6.54 1.06
C LYS A 256 5.84 5.50 -0.06
N ARG A 257 5.06 4.44 0.06
CA ARG A 257 4.85 3.42 -0.98
C ARG A 257 3.38 3.45 -1.40
N VAL A 258 3.14 3.70 -2.67
CA VAL A 258 1.79 3.78 -3.23
C VAL A 258 1.53 2.51 -4.04
N LEU A 259 0.40 1.87 -3.78
CA LEU A 259 -0.12 0.74 -4.55
C LEU A 259 -1.46 1.13 -5.15
N THR A 260 -1.60 0.93 -6.45
CA THR A 260 -2.84 1.16 -7.20
C THR A 260 -3.77 -0.04 -7.11
N GLN A 261 -5.06 0.15 -7.36
CA GLN A 261 -6.04 -0.95 -7.37
C GLN A 261 -5.60 -2.11 -8.27
N LYS A 262 -5.04 -1.82 -9.45
CA LYS A 262 -4.56 -2.85 -10.38
C LYS A 262 -3.44 -3.70 -9.79
N GLU A 263 -2.52 -3.08 -9.05
CA GLU A 263 -1.43 -3.78 -8.37
C GLU A 263 -1.96 -4.60 -7.18
N LEU A 264 -2.91 -4.05 -6.41
CA LEU A 264 -3.49 -4.70 -5.24
C LEU A 264 -4.23 -6.01 -5.57
N THR A 265 -4.90 -6.09 -6.72
CA THR A 265 -5.69 -7.27 -7.12
C THR A 265 -4.88 -8.40 -7.75
N ARG A 266 -3.62 -8.16 -8.15
CA ARG A 266 -2.80 -9.09 -8.94
C ARG A 266 -1.77 -9.88 -8.14
N VAL A 267 -1.62 -9.61 -6.85
CA VAL A 267 -0.63 -10.29 -6.01
C VAL A 267 -1.14 -11.67 -5.59
N PRO A 268 -0.47 -12.77 -6.00
CA PRO A 268 -0.86 -14.11 -5.60
C PRO A 268 -0.80 -14.31 -4.08
N GLY A 269 -1.64 -15.20 -3.54
CA GLY A 269 -1.67 -15.54 -2.13
C GLY A 269 -2.19 -14.43 -1.21
N THR A 270 -2.86 -13.43 -1.76
CA THR A 270 -3.53 -12.36 -0.99
C THR A 270 -5.04 -12.41 -1.11
N PHE A 271 -5.60 -13.34 -1.89
CA PHE A 271 -7.04 -13.41 -2.24
C PHE A 271 -7.58 -12.11 -2.85
N GLY A 272 -6.73 -11.29 -3.47
CA GLY A 272 -7.09 -9.96 -3.97
C GLY A 272 -7.38 -8.94 -2.88
N ASP A 273 -6.97 -9.18 -1.64
CA ASP A 273 -7.16 -8.29 -0.50
C ASP A 273 -6.06 -7.22 -0.45
N ALA A 274 -6.47 -5.95 -0.53
CA ALA A 274 -5.57 -4.80 -0.58
C ALA A 274 -4.62 -4.71 0.63
N ILE A 275 -5.11 -5.01 1.83
CA ILE A 275 -4.32 -4.87 3.05
C ILE A 275 -3.31 -6.02 3.19
N ARG A 276 -3.69 -7.23 2.76
CA ARG A 276 -2.75 -8.37 2.75
C ARG A 276 -1.55 -8.15 1.82
N VAL A 277 -1.71 -7.33 0.79
CA VAL A 277 -0.59 -6.93 -0.07
C VAL A 277 0.45 -6.13 0.72
N VAL A 278 0.04 -5.24 1.64
CA VAL A 278 0.96 -4.48 2.50
C VAL A 278 1.83 -5.40 3.36
N GLN A 279 1.30 -6.53 3.82
CA GLN A 279 2.05 -7.51 4.61
C GLN A 279 3.22 -8.16 3.84
N ARG A 280 3.32 -7.94 2.52
CA ARG A 280 4.40 -8.41 1.65
C ARG A 280 5.42 -7.32 1.29
N LEU A 281 5.24 -6.09 1.80
CA LEU A 281 6.17 -4.97 1.58
C LEU A 281 7.32 -4.98 2.59
N PRO A 282 8.48 -4.34 2.27
CA PRO A 282 9.58 -4.24 3.21
C PRO A 282 9.18 -3.45 4.46
N GLY A 283 9.73 -3.83 5.60
CA GLY A 283 9.43 -3.23 6.91
C GLY A 283 8.19 -3.80 7.60
N VAL A 284 7.46 -4.73 6.96
CA VAL A 284 6.28 -5.38 7.56
C VAL A 284 6.60 -6.81 7.93
N GLN A 285 6.46 -7.15 9.23
CA GLN A 285 6.65 -8.49 9.74
C GLN A 285 5.39 -9.33 9.53
N ARG A 286 5.59 -10.64 9.46
CA ARG A 286 4.50 -11.61 9.40
C ARG A 286 3.89 -11.79 10.78
N ALA A 287 2.59 -11.57 10.91
CA ALA A 287 1.87 -11.95 12.11
C ALA A 287 1.72 -13.49 12.19
N PRO A 288 1.79 -14.09 13.40
CA PRO A 288 1.50 -15.50 13.61
C PRO A 288 0.10 -15.87 13.09
N PHE A 289 -0.11 -17.13 12.72
CA PHE A 289 -1.38 -17.68 12.20
C PHE A 289 -1.92 -17.00 10.94
N GLY A 290 -1.11 -16.20 10.25
CA GLY A 290 -1.62 -15.36 9.16
C GLY A 290 -2.63 -14.33 9.65
N LEU A 291 -2.60 -13.99 10.94
CA LEU A 291 -3.43 -12.94 11.51
C LEU A 291 -3.33 -11.67 10.67
N GLY A 292 -4.44 -11.02 10.49
CA GLY A 292 -4.55 -9.80 9.71
C GLY A 292 -3.87 -8.58 10.33
N ALA A 293 -3.00 -8.76 11.32
CA ALA A 293 -2.25 -7.67 11.93
C ALA A 293 -1.17 -7.13 11.00
N VAL A 294 -0.97 -5.83 11.02
CA VAL A 294 0.14 -5.18 10.31
C VAL A 294 1.18 -4.77 11.35
N LEU A 295 2.29 -5.48 11.36
CA LEU A 295 3.42 -5.27 12.26
C LEU A 295 4.50 -4.50 11.51
N VAL A 296 4.77 -3.26 11.90
CA VAL A 296 5.69 -2.40 11.16
C VAL A 296 6.96 -2.17 11.97
N ARG A 297 8.10 -2.51 11.41
CA ARG A 297 9.44 -2.28 12.02
C ARG A 297 9.52 -2.72 13.48
N GLY A 298 9.01 -3.92 13.76
CA GLY A 298 9.07 -4.54 15.09
C GLY A 298 8.07 -3.98 16.12
N GLY A 299 7.23 -3.03 15.73
CA GLY A 299 6.18 -2.51 16.59
C GLY A 299 4.99 -3.46 16.69
N SER A 300 4.15 -3.27 17.72
CA SER A 300 2.89 -3.96 17.87
C SER A 300 1.86 -3.48 16.83
N PRO A 301 0.76 -4.21 16.61
CA PRO A 301 -0.29 -3.76 15.68
C PRO A 301 -0.88 -2.40 16.06
N GLU A 302 -0.93 -2.09 17.35
CA GLU A 302 -1.47 -0.84 17.91
C GLU A 302 -0.55 0.36 17.69
N ASP A 303 0.75 0.13 17.44
CA ASP A 303 1.74 1.16 17.17
C ASP A 303 1.61 1.79 15.77
N SER A 304 0.79 1.21 14.92
CA SER A 304 0.56 1.70 13.56
C SER A 304 -0.85 2.24 13.39
N THR A 305 -0.98 3.39 12.72
CA THR A 305 -2.29 3.93 12.39
C THR A 305 -2.76 3.45 11.02
N ILE A 306 -4.02 3.03 10.94
CA ILE A 306 -4.66 2.63 9.68
C ILE A 306 -5.87 3.50 9.46
N LEU A 307 -5.82 4.29 8.39
CA LEU A 307 -6.87 5.22 8.01
C LEU A 307 -7.62 4.71 6.79
N VAL A 308 -8.92 4.87 6.78
CA VAL A 308 -9.78 4.71 5.60
C VAL A 308 -10.51 6.03 5.38
N ASP A 309 -10.30 6.66 4.23
CA ASP A 309 -10.77 8.00 3.91
C ASP A 309 -10.44 9.02 5.03
N GLY A 310 -9.21 8.92 5.58
CA GLY A 310 -8.69 9.82 6.60
C GLY A 310 -9.09 9.50 8.05
N HIS A 311 -9.92 8.51 8.33
CA HIS A 311 -10.35 8.16 9.67
C HIS A 311 -9.83 6.81 10.15
N LEU A 312 -9.39 6.76 11.40
CA LEU A 312 -8.86 5.56 12.05
C LEU A 312 -9.85 4.40 11.96
N THR A 313 -9.37 3.23 11.52
CA THR A 313 -10.12 1.98 11.47
C THR A 313 -9.44 0.96 12.38
N ARG A 314 -10.13 0.57 13.48
CA ARG A 314 -9.59 -0.37 14.48
C ARG A 314 -9.73 -1.82 14.04
N TYR A 315 -10.90 -2.20 13.53
CA TYR A 315 -11.18 -3.56 13.05
C TYR A 315 -10.98 -3.63 11.54
N LEU A 316 -9.75 -3.92 11.13
CA LEU A 316 -9.38 -3.94 9.73
C LEU A 316 -9.57 -5.32 9.08
N PHE A 317 -9.53 -6.39 9.87
CA PHE A 317 -9.64 -7.76 9.41
C PHE A 317 -10.76 -8.48 10.12
N HIS A 318 -11.54 -9.25 9.39
CA HIS A 318 -12.59 -10.11 9.95
C HIS A 318 -11.98 -11.09 10.95
N LEU A 319 -12.55 -11.16 12.14
CA LEU A 319 -12.11 -12.01 13.25
C LEU A 319 -10.60 -11.87 13.58
N GLY A 320 -9.98 -10.75 13.21
CA GLY A 320 -8.56 -10.49 13.40
C GLY A 320 -7.60 -11.32 12.53
N ALA A 321 -8.10 -12.31 11.78
CA ALA A 321 -7.27 -13.21 10.96
C ALA A 321 -7.81 -13.42 9.53
N GLY A 322 -9.07 -13.08 9.29
CA GLY A 322 -9.74 -13.24 8.01
C GLY A 322 -9.29 -12.26 6.92
N PRO A 323 -10.05 -12.13 5.84
CA PRO A 323 -9.87 -11.06 4.87
C PRO A 323 -10.05 -9.69 5.52
N SER A 324 -9.52 -8.63 4.89
CA SER A 324 -9.80 -7.27 5.37
C SER A 324 -11.28 -6.93 5.18
N VAL A 325 -11.80 -6.05 6.03
CA VAL A 325 -13.18 -5.54 5.92
C VAL A 325 -13.38 -4.60 4.72
N LEU A 326 -12.32 -4.33 3.95
CA LEU A 326 -12.34 -3.49 2.78
C LEU A 326 -12.53 -4.32 1.50
N ASN A 327 -13.53 -3.98 0.72
CA ASN A 327 -13.63 -4.49 -0.64
C ASN A 327 -12.57 -3.79 -1.52
N THR A 328 -11.62 -4.53 -2.08
CA THR A 328 -10.53 -3.98 -2.90
C THR A 328 -11.04 -3.24 -4.14
N ASP A 329 -12.23 -3.56 -4.65
CA ASP A 329 -12.81 -2.88 -5.82
C ASP A 329 -13.20 -1.43 -5.59
N ILE A 330 -13.34 -1.01 -4.34
CA ILE A 330 -13.62 0.40 -3.99
C ILE A 330 -12.36 1.18 -3.66
N VAL A 331 -11.21 0.51 -3.52
CA VAL A 331 -9.93 1.18 -3.21
C VAL A 331 -9.41 1.88 -4.47
N GLU A 332 -9.18 3.17 -4.39
CA GLU A 332 -8.49 3.94 -5.43
C GLU A 332 -6.98 3.71 -5.34
N ARG A 333 -6.43 3.89 -4.13
CA ARG A 333 -5.02 3.68 -3.83
C ARG A 333 -4.83 3.38 -2.35
N LEU A 334 -3.75 2.71 -2.06
CA LEU A 334 -3.26 2.46 -0.71
C LEU A 334 -1.87 3.08 -0.58
N GLU A 335 -1.70 3.89 0.46
CA GLU A 335 -0.45 4.54 0.78
C GLU A 335 0.10 3.92 2.06
N PHE A 336 1.29 3.34 1.99
CA PHE A 336 1.96 2.73 3.12
C PHE A 336 3.21 3.52 3.51
N TYR A 337 3.33 3.83 4.79
CA TYR A 337 4.43 4.54 5.42
C TYR A 337 5.04 3.65 6.50
N PRO A 338 6.16 2.97 6.25
CA PRO A 338 6.81 2.14 7.27
C PRO A 338 7.43 2.96 8.41
N GLY A 339 7.50 4.27 8.27
CA GLY A 339 7.97 5.24 9.25
C GLY A 339 8.24 6.59 8.59
N GLY A 340 8.53 7.63 9.35
CA GLY A 340 8.77 8.97 8.81
C GLY A 340 7.53 9.61 8.17
N GLN A 341 6.33 9.24 8.64
CA GLN A 341 5.06 9.80 8.19
C GLN A 341 4.92 11.27 8.59
N GLY A 342 4.26 12.08 7.73
CA GLY A 342 4.02 13.51 7.92
C GLY A 342 3.15 13.83 9.15
N ALA A 343 3.05 15.12 9.53
CA ALA A 343 2.36 15.56 10.74
C ALA A 343 0.85 15.33 10.69
N ARG A 344 0.27 15.15 9.52
CA ARG A 344 -1.14 14.75 9.35
C ARG A 344 -1.48 13.37 9.93
N PHE A 345 -0.48 12.51 10.15
CA PHE A 345 -0.63 11.21 10.79
C PHE A 345 -0.23 11.31 12.26
N GLY A 346 -1.14 11.02 13.15
CA GLY A 346 -0.92 10.97 14.60
C GLY A 346 -1.31 9.63 15.18
N ARG A 347 -1.19 9.53 16.49
CA ARG A 347 -1.65 8.37 17.29
C ARG A 347 -0.94 7.07 16.91
N ALA A 348 0.33 7.13 16.47
CA ALA A 348 1.11 5.98 16.09
C ALA A 348 2.61 6.27 16.25
N ILE A 349 3.33 5.37 16.89
CA ILE A 349 4.78 5.45 17.10
C ILE A 349 5.57 4.54 16.15
N SER A 350 4.89 3.83 15.23
CA SER A 350 5.53 2.98 14.21
C SER A 350 5.20 3.45 12.80
N GLY A 351 4.23 2.88 12.13
CA GLY A 351 3.90 3.16 10.73
C GLY A 351 2.51 3.74 10.51
N ALA A 352 2.19 4.05 9.25
CA ALA A 352 0.86 4.46 8.84
C ALA A 352 0.43 3.78 7.53
N ILE A 353 -0.85 3.46 7.43
CA ILE A 353 -1.50 3.03 6.20
C ILE A 353 -2.67 3.98 5.95
N ASP A 354 -2.74 4.56 4.77
CA ASP A 354 -3.85 5.41 4.35
C ASP A 354 -4.51 4.80 3.12
N VAL A 355 -5.75 4.38 3.27
CA VAL A 355 -6.57 3.81 2.20
C VAL A 355 -7.55 4.86 1.74
N VAL A 356 -7.44 5.23 0.48
CA VAL A 356 -8.36 6.17 -0.16
C VAL A 356 -9.32 5.38 -1.02
N THR A 357 -10.61 5.51 -0.75
CA THR A 357 -11.63 4.89 -1.56
C THR A 357 -11.99 5.79 -2.74
N LYS A 358 -12.29 5.17 -3.91
CA LYS A 358 -12.66 5.90 -5.11
C LYS A 358 -13.99 6.61 -4.95
N ASP A 359 -14.17 7.68 -5.70
CA ASP A 359 -15.48 8.28 -5.88
C ASP A 359 -16.31 7.44 -6.87
N PRO A 360 -17.65 7.37 -6.72
CA PRO A 360 -18.53 6.66 -7.64
C PRO A 360 -18.43 7.16 -9.07
N ASP A 361 -18.59 6.25 -10.06
CA ASP A 361 -18.64 6.62 -11.47
C ASP A 361 -19.86 7.49 -11.74
N THR A 362 -19.65 8.67 -12.32
CA THR A 362 -20.73 9.60 -12.66
C THR A 362 -21.21 9.45 -14.10
N GLU A 363 -20.55 8.65 -14.93
CA GLU A 363 -20.82 8.55 -16.37
C GLU A 363 -21.75 7.40 -16.70
N ARG A 364 -21.57 6.25 -16.05
CA ARG A 364 -22.27 5.01 -16.39
C ARG A 364 -22.47 4.09 -15.19
N TRP A 365 -23.43 3.20 -15.32
CA TRP A 365 -23.59 2.09 -14.40
C TRP A 365 -22.60 0.99 -14.72
N SER A 366 -21.98 0.45 -13.69
CA SER A 366 -21.14 -0.73 -13.76
C SER A 366 -21.32 -1.59 -12.51
N GLY A 367 -21.08 -2.88 -12.64
CA GLY A 367 -21.26 -3.81 -11.54
C GLY A 367 -20.28 -4.97 -11.60
N ARG A 368 -20.08 -5.57 -10.42
CA ARG A 368 -19.30 -6.79 -10.23
C ARG A 368 -20.04 -7.69 -9.24
N ALA A 369 -20.14 -8.96 -9.57
CA ALA A 369 -20.51 -10.02 -8.63
C ALA A 369 -19.42 -11.08 -8.67
N ALA A 370 -19.00 -11.56 -7.50
CA ALA A 370 -17.99 -12.60 -7.39
C ALA A 370 -18.36 -13.61 -6.32
N VAL A 371 -17.94 -14.83 -6.56
CA VAL A 371 -18.09 -15.97 -5.66
C VAL A 371 -16.78 -16.76 -5.64
N ASP A 372 -16.30 -17.09 -4.46
CA ASP A 372 -15.16 -17.97 -4.27
C ASP A 372 -15.47 -19.02 -3.20
N LEU A 373 -14.51 -19.81 -2.79
CA LEU A 373 -14.70 -20.88 -1.78
C LEU A 373 -15.10 -20.33 -0.41
N LEU A 374 -14.82 -19.07 -0.10
CA LEU A 374 -14.95 -18.50 1.24
C LEU A 374 -16.13 -17.53 1.37
N ALA A 375 -16.43 -16.78 0.30
CA ALA A 375 -17.37 -15.67 0.37
C ALA A 375 -18.02 -15.39 -1.00
N THR A 376 -19.13 -14.64 -0.95
CA THR A 376 -19.69 -13.96 -2.11
C THR A 376 -19.59 -12.45 -1.89
N SER A 377 -19.37 -11.72 -2.98
CA SER A 377 -19.29 -10.26 -2.95
C SER A 377 -19.97 -9.65 -4.16
N PHE A 378 -20.44 -8.43 -3.99
CA PHE A 378 -20.99 -7.62 -5.07
C PHE A 378 -20.50 -6.18 -4.95
N LYS A 379 -20.54 -5.48 -6.07
CA LYS A 379 -20.37 -4.04 -6.18
C LYS A 379 -21.25 -3.52 -7.31
N LEU A 380 -21.88 -2.38 -7.08
CA LEU A 380 -22.66 -1.65 -8.08
C LEU A 380 -22.32 -0.17 -7.96
N GLU A 381 -22.09 0.52 -9.06
CA GLU A 381 -21.84 1.97 -9.07
C GLU A 381 -22.44 2.62 -10.32
N GLY A 382 -22.80 3.90 -10.21
CA GLY A 382 -23.28 4.68 -11.33
C GLY A 382 -24.00 5.97 -10.96
N PRO A 383 -24.38 6.78 -11.97
CA PRO A 383 -25.10 8.03 -11.78
C PRO A 383 -26.55 7.80 -11.35
N LEU A 384 -27.00 8.53 -10.34
CA LEU A 384 -28.39 8.53 -9.87
C LEU A 384 -29.25 9.58 -10.59
N THR A 385 -28.62 10.59 -11.19
CA THR A 385 -29.30 11.69 -11.87
C THR A 385 -28.81 11.83 -13.30
N ALA A 386 -29.72 12.26 -14.21
CA ALA A 386 -29.39 12.45 -15.62
C ALA A 386 -28.34 13.56 -15.87
N ASP A 387 -28.23 14.54 -14.98
CA ASP A 387 -27.20 15.59 -15.03
C ASP A 387 -25.83 15.14 -14.46
N LYS A 388 -25.72 13.86 -14.08
CA LYS A 388 -24.48 13.22 -13.61
C LYS A 388 -23.83 13.90 -12.39
N LYS A 389 -24.63 14.64 -11.62
CA LYS A 389 -24.14 15.33 -10.41
C LYS A 389 -24.23 14.48 -9.17
N LEU A 390 -25.15 13.52 -9.15
CA LEU A 390 -25.33 12.60 -8.04
C LEU A 390 -25.00 11.19 -8.51
N ALA A 391 -24.06 10.52 -7.83
CA ALA A 391 -23.64 9.17 -8.12
C ALA A 391 -23.48 8.36 -6.82
N LEU A 392 -23.64 7.04 -6.94
CA LEU A 392 -23.56 6.10 -5.82
C LEU A 392 -22.65 4.94 -6.20
N PHE A 393 -21.86 4.44 -5.27
CA PHE A 393 -21.50 3.04 -5.26
C PHE A 393 -22.04 2.34 -4.00
N ALA A 394 -22.33 1.05 -4.13
CA ALA A 394 -22.62 0.13 -3.04
C ALA A 394 -21.88 -1.18 -3.25
N ALA A 395 -21.24 -1.67 -2.19
CA ALA A 395 -20.53 -2.94 -2.19
C ALA A 395 -20.86 -3.71 -0.91
N GLY A 396 -20.80 -5.03 -0.99
CA GLY A 396 -21.02 -5.89 0.17
C GLY A 396 -20.40 -7.25 -0.05
N ARG A 397 -20.10 -7.92 1.04
CA ARG A 397 -19.56 -9.28 1.06
C ARG A 397 -20.15 -10.05 2.24
N THR A 398 -20.40 -11.33 2.04
CA THR A 398 -20.78 -12.25 3.12
C THR A 398 -20.07 -13.58 2.93
N SER A 399 -19.59 -14.14 4.04
CA SER A 399 -18.94 -15.45 4.05
C SER A 399 -19.97 -16.57 4.18
N TYR A 400 -19.60 -17.74 3.65
CA TYR A 400 -20.26 -19.01 3.89
C TYR A 400 -19.23 -20.13 4.18
N VAL A 401 -18.06 -19.71 4.67
CA VAL A 401 -16.97 -20.64 4.99
C VAL A 401 -17.38 -21.68 6.03
N ALA A 402 -18.24 -21.31 6.97
CA ALA A 402 -18.78 -22.23 7.97
C ALA A 402 -19.59 -23.37 7.31
N GLU A 403 -20.40 -23.03 6.33
CA GLU A 403 -21.20 -23.98 5.56
C GLU A 403 -20.33 -24.90 4.72
N VAL A 404 -19.28 -24.37 4.08
CA VAL A 404 -18.30 -25.15 3.29
C VAL A 404 -17.53 -26.14 4.19
N LEU A 405 -17.07 -25.70 5.36
CA LEU A 405 -16.37 -26.56 6.32
C LEU A 405 -17.27 -27.67 6.85
N ASN A 406 -18.55 -27.39 7.13
CA ASN A 406 -19.52 -28.41 7.56
C ASN A 406 -19.75 -29.45 6.48
N VAL A 407 -19.86 -29.06 5.20
CA VAL A 407 -19.98 -30.03 4.06
C VAL A 407 -18.69 -30.84 3.93
N GLY A 408 -17.51 -30.18 4.08
CA GLY A 408 -16.21 -30.85 4.07
C GLY A 408 -16.11 -31.96 5.13
N ASP A 409 -16.57 -31.67 6.35
CA ASP A 409 -16.60 -32.66 7.44
C ASP A 409 -17.51 -33.86 7.14
N VAL A 410 -18.68 -33.62 6.55
CA VAL A 410 -19.57 -34.68 6.08
C VAL A 410 -18.91 -35.55 4.99
N VAL A 411 -18.21 -34.89 4.04
CA VAL A 411 -17.53 -35.60 2.93
C VAL A 411 -16.35 -36.42 3.45
N THR A 412 -15.53 -35.88 4.36
CA THR A 412 -14.38 -36.61 4.92
C THR A 412 -14.81 -37.81 5.74
N ARG A 413 -15.86 -37.69 6.55
CA ARG A 413 -16.46 -38.83 7.28
C ARG A 413 -17.04 -39.87 6.32
N ALA A 414 -17.78 -39.45 5.29
CA ALA A 414 -18.31 -40.35 4.27
C ALA A 414 -17.22 -41.09 3.47
N ALA A 415 -16.03 -40.45 3.31
CA ALA A 415 -14.87 -41.04 2.66
C ALA A 415 -14.01 -41.93 3.59
N GLY A 416 -14.41 -42.11 4.85
CA GLY A 416 -13.68 -42.95 5.81
C GLY A 416 -12.34 -42.35 6.26
N LEU A 417 -12.18 -41.03 6.12
CA LEU A 417 -11.03 -40.26 6.57
C LEU A 417 -11.27 -39.76 8.01
N ASP A 418 -11.60 -40.70 8.90
CA ASP A 418 -11.82 -40.44 10.33
C ASP A 418 -10.50 -39.98 10.95
N GLY A 419 -10.47 -38.74 11.47
CA GLY A 419 -9.32 -38.17 12.16
C GLY A 419 -8.92 -36.76 11.66
N VAL A 420 -9.47 -36.30 10.55
CA VAL A 420 -9.43 -34.90 10.17
C VAL A 420 -10.62 -34.20 10.81
N ASN A 421 -10.55 -33.92 12.09
CA ASN A 421 -11.47 -32.94 12.72
C ASN A 421 -11.16 -31.60 12.08
N LEU A 422 -11.75 -31.35 10.89
CA LEU A 422 -11.96 -30.02 10.39
C LEU A 422 -12.85 -29.36 11.43
N LEU A 423 -12.21 -28.67 12.34
CA LEU A 423 -12.69 -27.91 13.47
C LEU A 423 -14.16 -27.51 13.32
N THR A 424 -14.91 -27.64 14.39
CA THR A 424 -16.21 -26.97 14.55
C THR A 424 -15.97 -25.45 14.60
N LEU A 425 -15.18 -24.95 13.64
CA LEU A 425 -14.88 -23.56 13.43
C LEU A 425 -15.97 -23.02 12.49
N ALA A 426 -16.84 -22.20 12.99
CA ALA A 426 -17.92 -21.60 12.23
C ALA A 426 -17.72 -20.07 12.10
N PRO A 427 -16.65 -19.60 11.40
CA PRO A 427 -16.46 -18.19 11.19
C PRO A 427 -17.51 -17.66 10.22
N ARG A 428 -18.22 -16.64 10.63
CA ARG A 428 -19.14 -15.90 9.77
C ARG A 428 -18.75 -14.45 9.79
N TYR A 429 -18.67 -13.85 8.62
CA TYR A 429 -18.40 -12.44 8.50
C TYR A 429 -19.20 -11.82 7.36
N ALA A 430 -19.52 -10.56 7.55
CA ALA A 430 -20.13 -9.74 6.52
C ALA A 430 -19.60 -8.32 6.60
N ASP A 431 -19.44 -7.67 5.47
CA ASP A 431 -19.08 -6.25 5.37
C ASP A 431 -19.92 -5.55 4.30
N TYR A 432 -20.04 -4.25 4.45
CA TYR A 432 -20.70 -3.40 3.49
C TYR A 432 -20.02 -2.03 3.40
N GLN A 433 -19.99 -1.48 2.21
CA GLN A 433 -19.51 -0.14 1.91
C GLN A 433 -20.46 0.56 0.95
N GLY A 434 -20.70 1.83 1.19
CA GLY A 434 -21.48 2.68 0.29
C GLY A 434 -20.89 4.08 0.28
N LYS A 435 -20.91 4.74 -0.88
CA LYS A 435 -20.52 6.15 -0.99
C LYS A 435 -21.44 6.86 -1.96
N LEU A 436 -22.03 7.94 -1.51
CA LEU A 436 -22.79 8.87 -2.30
C LEU A 436 -21.91 10.08 -2.61
N LEU A 437 -21.80 10.42 -3.89
CA LEU A 437 -21.10 11.63 -4.36
C LEU A 437 -22.13 12.62 -4.88
N TRP A 438 -22.03 13.85 -4.42
CA TRP A 438 -22.80 14.97 -4.93
C TRP A 438 -21.86 16.10 -5.38
N LYS A 439 -21.82 16.33 -6.71
CA LYS A 439 -21.13 17.48 -7.30
C LYS A 439 -22.02 18.72 -7.12
N LEU A 440 -21.64 19.59 -6.21
CA LEU A 440 -22.38 20.80 -5.88
C LEU A 440 -22.17 21.88 -6.96
N PRO A 441 -23.09 22.86 -7.10
CA PRO A 441 -22.89 24.00 -7.98
C PRO A 441 -21.57 24.73 -7.64
N ALA A 442 -20.76 25.05 -8.64
CA ALA A 442 -19.51 25.75 -8.41
C ALA A 442 -19.74 27.17 -7.87
N LEU A 443 -18.93 27.60 -6.92
CA LEU A 443 -18.80 29.00 -6.51
C LEU A 443 -17.78 29.69 -7.42
N PRO A 444 -17.78 31.05 -7.51
CA PRO A 444 -16.79 31.75 -8.30
C PRO A 444 -15.35 31.34 -7.92
N GLY A 445 -14.62 30.75 -8.84
CA GLY A 445 -13.24 30.28 -8.63
C GLY A 445 -13.08 29.03 -7.76
N ILE A 446 -14.17 28.36 -7.32
CA ILE A 446 -14.12 27.20 -6.42
C ILE A 446 -15.07 26.09 -6.91
N ALA A 447 -14.52 24.93 -7.18
CA ALA A 447 -15.26 23.68 -7.33
C ALA A 447 -15.53 23.06 -5.97
N GLN A 448 -16.72 22.47 -5.79
CA GLN A 448 -17.12 21.86 -4.53
C GLN A 448 -17.85 20.53 -4.74
N ALA A 449 -17.64 19.62 -3.81
CA ALA A 449 -18.30 18.32 -3.79
C ALA A 449 -18.56 17.86 -2.37
N MET A 450 -19.59 17.08 -2.18
CA MET A 450 -19.90 16.39 -0.94
C MET A 450 -19.95 14.90 -1.19
N THR A 451 -19.33 14.12 -0.30
CA THR A 451 -19.51 12.66 -0.27
C THR A 451 -20.07 12.26 1.09
N VAL A 452 -20.85 11.18 1.11
CA VAL A 452 -21.28 10.52 2.35
C VAL A 452 -20.93 9.05 2.20
N SER A 453 -20.04 8.57 3.04
CA SER A 453 -19.64 7.16 3.07
C SER A 453 -20.30 6.43 4.22
N LEU A 454 -20.76 5.21 3.96
CA LEU A 454 -21.21 4.22 4.93
C LEU A 454 -20.23 3.05 4.88
N PHE A 455 -19.79 2.59 6.05
CA PHE A 455 -18.84 1.50 6.16
C PHE A 455 -19.09 0.70 7.41
N GLY A 456 -19.18 -0.63 7.29
CA GLY A 456 -19.40 -1.49 8.44
C GLY A 456 -19.06 -2.93 8.19
N ALA A 457 -18.86 -3.66 9.29
CA ALA A 457 -18.66 -5.10 9.30
C ALA A 457 -19.27 -5.73 10.56
N HIS A 458 -19.63 -7.00 10.46
CA HIS A 458 -20.09 -7.83 11.56
C HIS A 458 -19.53 -9.23 11.42
N ASP A 459 -18.93 -9.72 12.50
CA ASP A 459 -18.24 -11.01 12.56
C ASP A 459 -18.72 -11.82 13.73
N THR A 460 -18.85 -13.11 13.54
CA THR A 460 -19.06 -14.09 14.60
C THR A 460 -18.18 -15.31 14.41
N LEU A 461 -17.65 -15.82 15.50
CA LEU A 461 -16.94 -17.09 15.57
C LEU A 461 -17.42 -17.85 16.77
N ASP A 462 -17.96 -19.02 16.57
CA ASP A 462 -18.28 -19.97 17.63
C ASP A 462 -17.41 -21.21 17.44
N LEU A 463 -16.63 -21.54 18.45
CA LEU A 463 -15.66 -22.62 18.44
C LEU A 463 -15.91 -23.53 19.62
N ALA A 464 -16.31 -24.77 19.36
CA ALA A 464 -16.32 -25.81 20.36
C ALA A 464 -15.00 -26.58 20.31
N LEU A 465 -14.24 -26.54 21.40
CA LEU A 465 -12.95 -27.20 21.52
C LEU A 465 -13.15 -28.51 22.29
N ASP A 466 -12.48 -29.57 21.86
CA ASP A 466 -12.36 -30.78 22.67
C ASP A 466 -11.24 -30.58 23.71
N PRO A 467 -11.55 -30.41 25.00
CA PRO A 467 -10.55 -30.13 26.01
C PRO A 467 -9.66 -31.32 26.31
N SER A 468 -10.01 -32.54 25.87
CA SER A 468 -9.27 -33.77 26.18
C SER A 468 -7.82 -33.78 25.71
N GLY A 469 -7.47 -33.02 24.66
CA GLY A 469 -6.13 -32.84 24.15
C GLY A 469 -5.40 -31.57 24.58
N LEU A 470 -6.11 -30.60 25.18
CA LEU A 470 -5.61 -29.25 25.47
C LEU A 470 -5.29 -29.02 26.95
N GLY A 471 -5.62 -29.98 27.81
CA GLY A 471 -5.45 -29.88 29.26
C GLY A 471 -6.66 -29.27 29.99
N PRO A 472 -6.77 -29.50 31.31
CA PRO A 472 -7.99 -29.18 32.08
C PRO A 472 -8.32 -27.70 32.24
N ALA A 473 -7.42 -26.80 31.84
CA ALA A 473 -7.63 -25.35 31.89
C ALA A 473 -8.02 -24.74 30.53
N ALA A 474 -8.09 -25.54 29.45
CA ALA A 474 -8.48 -25.05 28.15
C ALA A 474 -10.00 -24.80 28.10
N PRO A 475 -10.45 -23.66 27.51
CA PRO A 475 -11.88 -23.42 27.36
C PRO A 475 -12.49 -24.45 26.42
N SER A 476 -13.67 -24.93 26.74
CA SER A 476 -14.44 -25.87 25.89
C SER A 476 -15.22 -25.10 24.81
N ASN A 477 -15.56 -23.86 25.05
CA ASN A 477 -16.28 -23.00 24.12
C ASN A 477 -15.64 -21.64 24.03
N VAL A 478 -15.39 -21.17 22.81
CA VAL A 478 -14.93 -19.81 22.52
C VAL A 478 -15.92 -19.16 21.59
N GLY A 479 -16.46 -18.02 22.00
CA GLY A 479 -17.32 -17.18 21.19
C GLY A 479 -16.67 -15.82 20.98
N ILE A 480 -16.62 -15.36 19.74
CA ILE A 480 -16.14 -14.03 19.39
C ILE A 480 -17.22 -13.35 18.55
N THR A 481 -17.63 -12.17 18.95
CA THR A 481 -18.52 -11.30 18.17
C THR A 481 -17.86 -9.94 18.07
N THR A 482 -17.59 -9.46 16.87
CA THR A 482 -17.00 -8.13 16.64
C THR A 482 -17.72 -7.42 15.53
N GLY A 483 -17.71 -6.10 15.55
CA GLY A 483 -18.25 -5.34 14.45
C GLY A 483 -18.13 -3.84 14.66
N PHE A 484 -18.41 -3.12 13.58
CA PHE A 484 -18.49 -1.67 13.61
C PHE A 484 -19.42 -1.13 12.53
N HIS A 485 -19.92 0.07 12.75
CA HIS A 485 -20.70 0.83 11.81
C HIS A 485 -20.22 2.27 11.81
N ARG A 486 -19.94 2.83 10.63
CA ARG A 486 -19.41 4.17 10.44
C ARG A 486 -20.21 4.93 9.40
N VAL A 487 -20.45 6.21 9.69
CA VAL A 487 -20.90 7.19 8.72
C VAL A 487 -19.90 8.34 8.65
N ASN A 488 -19.53 8.73 7.45
CA ASN A 488 -18.51 9.74 7.20
C ASN A 488 -18.92 10.65 6.04
N PRO A 489 -19.54 11.81 6.31
CA PRO A 489 -19.69 12.88 5.32
C PRO A 489 -18.37 13.63 5.13
N VAL A 490 -18.05 14.00 3.90
CA VAL A 490 -16.87 14.79 3.55
C VAL A 490 -17.29 15.92 2.63
N TYR A 491 -17.06 17.15 3.02
CA TYR A 491 -17.21 18.32 2.15
C TYR A 491 -15.86 18.77 1.65
N ARG A 492 -15.69 18.89 0.33
CA ARG A 492 -14.43 19.23 -0.34
C ARG A 492 -14.58 20.52 -1.13
N LEU A 493 -13.56 21.36 -1.02
CA LEU A 493 -13.38 22.60 -1.79
C LEU A 493 -12.07 22.54 -2.57
N ARG A 494 -12.09 23.03 -3.79
CA ARG A 494 -10.90 23.09 -4.64
C ARG A 494 -10.94 24.35 -5.49
N SER A 495 -9.84 25.15 -5.48
CA SER A 495 -9.67 26.26 -6.41
C SER A 495 -9.70 25.78 -7.87
N THR A 496 -10.37 26.53 -8.74
CA THR A 496 -10.26 26.37 -10.20
C THR A 496 -8.99 27.04 -10.75
N THR A 497 -8.38 27.94 -9.98
CA THR A 497 -7.08 28.53 -10.31
C THR A 497 -5.98 27.51 -9.97
N THR A 498 -5.06 27.32 -10.90
CA THR A 498 -3.89 26.47 -10.76
C THR A 498 -2.61 27.31 -10.65
N ASN A 499 -1.59 26.74 -9.98
CA ASN A 499 -0.26 27.31 -9.95
C ASN A 499 0.54 26.96 -11.22
N ASP A 500 1.80 27.34 -11.27
CA ASP A 500 2.77 27.08 -12.34
C ASP A 500 3.04 25.58 -12.61
N GLY A 501 2.75 24.70 -11.65
CA GLY A 501 2.79 23.25 -11.81
C GLY A 501 1.49 22.61 -12.24
N GLY A 502 0.43 23.41 -12.51
CA GLY A 502 -0.91 22.93 -12.87
C GLY A 502 -1.72 22.36 -11.72
N GLU A 503 -1.26 22.53 -10.46
CA GLU A 503 -1.98 22.12 -9.26
C GLU A 503 -2.90 23.22 -8.75
N PRO A 504 -4.09 22.90 -8.18
CA PRO A 504 -4.94 23.89 -7.54
C PRO A 504 -4.20 24.69 -6.46
N VAL A 505 -4.32 26.00 -6.49
CA VAL A 505 -3.68 26.89 -5.51
C VAL A 505 -4.21 26.65 -4.09
N PHE A 506 -5.48 26.23 -3.99
CA PHE A 506 -6.12 25.97 -2.70
C PHE A 506 -6.96 24.70 -2.76
N ARG A 507 -6.88 23.88 -1.72
CA ARG A 507 -7.77 22.74 -1.44
C ARG A 507 -8.13 22.74 0.03
N ALA A 508 -9.36 22.36 0.34
CA ALA A 508 -9.76 22.13 1.72
C ALA A 508 -10.80 21.04 1.80
N TYR A 509 -10.85 20.37 2.93
CA TYR A 509 -11.95 19.48 3.26
C TYR A 509 -12.30 19.53 4.74
N VAL A 510 -13.54 19.18 5.03
CA VAL A 510 -14.06 18.94 6.38
C VAL A 510 -14.75 17.60 6.37
N SER A 511 -14.38 16.74 7.31
CA SER A 511 -14.78 15.34 7.37
C SER A 511 -15.14 14.94 8.80
N PRO A 512 -16.38 15.15 9.25
CA PRO A 512 -16.87 14.56 10.50
C PRO A 512 -17.08 13.05 10.30
N VAL A 513 -17.00 12.29 11.41
CA VAL A 513 -17.26 10.86 11.43
C VAL A 513 -18.03 10.47 12.69
N GLY A 514 -19.05 9.64 12.52
CA GLY A 514 -19.72 8.94 13.62
C GLY A 514 -19.46 7.43 13.48
N GLU A 515 -19.08 6.78 14.57
CA GLU A 515 -18.74 5.37 14.57
C GLU A 515 -19.15 4.68 15.87
N VAL A 516 -19.65 3.48 15.75
CA VAL A 516 -19.85 2.55 16.85
C VAL A 516 -19.10 1.27 16.57
N ASN A 517 -18.36 0.79 17.58
CA ASN A 517 -17.65 -0.48 17.52
C ASN A 517 -18.06 -1.31 18.71
N TYR A 518 -18.08 -2.63 18.54
CA TYR A 518 -18.32 -3.58 19.63
C TYR A 518 -17.46 -4.81 19.44
N SER A 519 -17.01 -5.37 20.56
CA SER A 519 -16.29 -6.63 20.62
C SER A 519 -16.69 -7.38 21.87
N GLU A 520 -17.13 -8.62 21.70
CA GLU A 520 -17.46 -9.51 22.79
C GLU A 520 -16.70 -10.82 22.60
N ASN A 521 -15.92 -11.19 23.60
CA ASN A 521 -15.15 -12.43 23.64
C ASN A 521 -15.65 -13.26 24.82
N ARG A 522 -16.11 -14.47 24.55
CA ARG A 522 -16.59 -15.44 25.53
C ARG A 522 -15.65 -16.65 25.54
N PHE A 523 -15.26 -17.05 26.73
CA PHE A 523 -14.43 -18.22 26.98
C PHE A 523 -15.13 -19.03 28.07
N ASP A 524 -15.88 -20.06 27.68
CA ASP A 524 -16.80 -20.78 28.58
C ASP A 524 -17.70 -19.83 29.35
N VAL A 525 -17.45 -19.69 30.66
CA VAL A 525 -18.22 -18.84 31.57
C VAL A 525 -17.62 -17.44 31.73
N SER A 526 -16.49 -17.14 31.11
CA SER A 526 -15.84 -15.81 31.16
C SER A 526 -16.26 -14.97 29.97
N GLN A 527 -16.52 -13.69 30.18
CA GLN A 527 -16.93 -12.75 29.16
C GLN A 527 -16.15 -11.44 29.27
N PHE A 528 -15.66 -10.97 28.10
CA PHE A 528 -15.02 -9.67 27.95
C PHE A 528 -15.74 -8.92 26.84
N ARG A 529 -16.27 -7.75 27.16
CA ARG A 529 -16.96 -6.90 26.20
C ARG A 529 -16.37 -5.51 26.17
N LEU A 530 -16.20 -4.97 24.96
CA LEU A 530 -15.76 -3.60 24.71
C LEU A 530 -16.71 -2.95 23.70
N ASP A 531 -17.40 -1.91 24.13
CA ASP A 531 -18.20 -1.04 23.28
C ASP A 531 -17.51 0.32 23.14
N ILE A 532 -17.42 0.84 21.91
CA ILE A 532 -16.81 2.15 21.63
C ILE A 532 -17.77 2.97 20.80
N GLN A 533 -18.16 4.12 21.32
CA GLN A 533 -18.88 5.15 20.57
C GLN A 533 -17.91 6.30 20.29
N ARG A 534 -17.72 6.64 19.02
CA ARG A 534 -16.77 7.66 18.62
C ARG A 534 -17.43 8.69 17.70
N PHE A 535 -17.19 9.95 18.00
CA PHE A 535 -17.37 11.06 17.10
C PHE A 535 -15.99 11.66 16.78
N GLY A 536 -15.70 11.92 15.53
CA GLY A 536 -14.44 12.54 15.10
C GLY A 536 -14.69 13.66 14.11
N LEU A 537 -13.71 14.54 14.01
CA LEU A 537 -13.68 15.61 13.02
C LEU A 537 -12.27 15.69 12.46
N ARG A 538 -12.15 15.65 11.14
CA ARG A 538 -10.90 15.95 10.47
C ARG A 538 -11.13 17.06 9.46
N ALA A 539 -10.28 18.07 9.49
CA ALA A 539 -10.30 19.15 8.52
C ALA A 539 -8.87 19.50 8.11
N GLU A 540 -8.69 19.84 6.85
CA GLU A 540 -7.40 20.26 6.32
C GLU A 540 -7.62 21.33 5.26
N ALA A 541 -6.77 22.34 5.28
CA ALA A 541 -6.66 23.35 4.23
C ALA A 541 -5.21 23.36 3.73
N GLU A 542 -5.07 23.16 2.44
CA GLU A 542 -3.80 23.19 1.73
C GLU A 542 -3.73 24.41 0.82
N PHE A 543 -2.64 25.15 0.91
CA PHE A 543 -2.32 26.27 0.06
C PHE A 543 -1.02 26.03 -0.68
N ARG A 544 -1.06 26.10 -2.02
CA ARG A 544 0.09 25.84 -2.90
C ARG A 544 0.19 26.93 -3.97
N PRO A 545 0.72 28.12 -3.60
CA PRO A 545 0.78 29.25 -4.50
C PRO A 545 1.68 29.02 -5.73
N ILE A 546 2.74 28.25 -5.56
CA ILE A 546 3.67 27.81 -6.59
C ILE A 546 3.94 26.31 -6.44
N ALA A 547 4.44 25.66 -7.46
CA ALA A 547 4.73 24.21 -7.43
C ALA A 547 5.73 23.81 -6.33
N ASP A 548 6.69 24.69 -6.04
CA ASP A 548 7.79 24.47 -5.11
C ASP A 548 7.46 24.78 -3.64
N LEU A 549 6.28 25.32 -3.34
CA LEU A 549 5.86 25.63 -1.97
C LEU A 549 4.45 25.14 -1.71
N GLY A 550 4.31 24.22 -0.77
CA GLY A 550 3.05 23.77 -0.24
C GLY A 550 2.98 23.92 1.27
N ILE A 551 1.85 24.37 1.79
CA ILE A 551 1.56 24.46 3.22
C ILE A 551 0.20 23.85 3.45
N ALA A 552 0.10 22.89 4.38
CA ALA A 552 -1.14 22.27 4.81
C ALA A 552 -1.30 22.52 6.32
N LEU A 553 -2.48 22.97 6.72
CA LEU A 553 -2.90 23.13 8.10
C LEU A 553 -4.10 22.26 8.34
N GLY A 554 -4.14 21.55 9.47
CA GLY A 554 -5.28 20.70 9.73
C GLY A 554 -5.51 20.40 11.21
N THR A 555 -6.67 19.78 11.46
CA THR A 555 -7.07 19.24 12.76
C THR A 555 -7.52 17.79 12.61
N ASP A 556 -7.36 17.00 13.66
CA ASP A 556 -7.77 15.61 13.75
C ASP A 556 -8.27 15.32 15.16
N ASP A 557 -9.59 15.52 15.36
CA ASP A 557 -10.23 15.44 16.66
C ASP A 557 -10.99 14.12 16.80
N SER A 558 -11.04 13.62 18.02
CA SER A 558 -11.78 12.39 18.37
C SER A 558 -12.31 12.49 19.79
N TYR A 559 -13.59 12.22 19.93
CA TYR A 559 -14.31 12.10 21.20
C TYR A 559 -14.84 10.68 21.27
N ALA A 560 -14.43 9.91 22.27
CA ALA A 560 -14.79 8.50 22.35
C ALA A 560 -15.21 8.13 23.78
N LEU A 561 -16.29 7.37 23.86
CA LEU A 561 -16.69 6.65 25.07
C LEU A 561 -16.35 5.18 24.87
N PHE A 562 -15.51 4.65 25.74
CA PHE A 562 -15.14 3.25 25.81
C PHE A 562 -15.85 2.63 27.03
N THR A 563 -16.71 1.66 26.81
CA THR A 563 -17.34 0.89 27.89
C THR A 563 -16.74 -0.51 27.87
N SER A 564 -15.98 -0.85 28.89
CA SER A 564 -15.33 -2.16 29.05
C SER A 564 -16.05 -2.94 30.14
N THR A 565 -16.52 -4.14 29.85
CA THR A 565 -17.13 -5.06 30.83
C THR A 565 -16.30 -6.33 30.91
N VAL A 566 -15.86 -6.68 32.10
CA VAL A 566 -15.15 -7.92 32.41
C VAL A 566 -16.02 -8.71 33.39
N ASP A 567 -16.40 -9.91 32.99
CA ASP A 567 -17.21 -10.82 33.82
C ASP A 567 -16.52 -12.20 33.83
N VAL A 568 -15.77 -12.48 34.88
CA VAL A 568 -14.97 -13.69 35.01
C VAL A 568 -15.22 -14.38 36.34
N PRO A 569 -15.29 -15.71 36.40
CA PRO A 569 -15.38 -16.43 37.66
C PRO A 569 -14.13 -16.20 38.51
N PHE A 570 -14.28 -15.96 39.77
CA PHE A 570 -13.22 -15.77 40.71
C PHE A 570 -13.08 -17.02 41.56
N PHE A 571 -11.99 -17.73 41.41
CA PHE A 571 -11.65 -18.89 42.24
C PHE A 571 -10.72 -18.42 43.37
N LEU A 572 -11.22 -18.35 44.59
CA LEU A 572 -10.35 -18.16 45.74
C LEU A 572 -9.47 -19.41 45.90
N PRO A 573 -8.17 -19.26 46.00
CA PRO A 573 -7.31 -20.38 46.33
C PRO A 573 -7.70 -20.82 47.75
N ASP A 574 -8.37 -21.93 47.82
CA ASP A 574 -8.60 -22.55 49.13
C ASP A 574 -7.40 -23.41 49.50
N GLU A 575 -6.55 -22.87 50.33
CA GLU A 575 -5.34 -23.53 50.81
C GLU A 575 -5.59 -24.81 51.68
N ARG A 576 -6.84 -25.18 51.93
CA ARG A 576 -7.18 -26.13 52.95
C ARG A 576 -8.05 -27.33 52.58
N LEU A 577 -8.59 -27.40 51.34
CA LEU A 577 -9.53 -28.45 50.99
C LEU A 577 -9.12 -29.28 49.75
N PHE A 578 -8.78 -30.53 50.00
CA PHE A 578 -8.68 -31.56 49.01
C PHE A 578 -9.76 -32.63 49.27
N PRO A 579 -10.57 -33.09 48.29
CA PRO A 579 -10.72 -32.57 46.92
C PRO A 579 -11.54 -31.26 46.88
N ARG A 580 -11.24 -30.39 45.95
CA ARG A 580 -12.01 -29.14 45.72
C ARG A 580 -13.46 -29.45 45.47
N PRO A 581 -14.41 -28.87 46.24
CA PRO A 581 -15.80 -28.99 45.87
C PRO A 581 -16.04 -28.40 44.51
N VAL A 582 -16.79 -29.08 43.65
CA VAL A 582 -17.29 -28.52 42.40
C VAL A 582 -18.29 -27.41 42.79
N VAL A 583 -17.85 -26.15 42.79
CA VAL A 583 -18.75 -25.02 43.01
C VAL A 583 -19.50 -24.81 41.72
N SER A 584 -20.80 -25.14 41.75
CA SER A 584 -21.69 -25.03 40.58
C SER A 584 -21.89 -23.56 40.13
N ASP A 585 -21.61 -22.60 40.99
CA ASP A 585 -21.72 -21.17 40.72
C ASP A 585 -20.58 -20.41 41.46
N PRO A 586 -19.37 -20.32 40.89
CA PRO A 586 -18.26 -19.61 41.51
C PRO A 586 -18.56 -18.12 41.61
N PRO A 587 -18.10 -17.45 42.70
CA PRO A 587 -18.22 -15.98 42.77
C PRO A 587 -17.56 -15.34 41.55
N ARG A 588 -18.20 -14.30 41.02
CA ARG A 588 -17.79 -13.63 39.82
C ARG A 588 -17.16 -12.27 40.12
N PHE A 589 -16.08 -11.96 39.42
CA PHE A 589 -15.61 -10.59 39.33
C PHE A 589 -16.30 -9.94 38.12
N LEU A 590 -17.23 -9.04 38.45
CA LEU A 590 -17.89 -8.22 37.43
C LEU A 590 -17.45 -6.78 37.60
N ALA A 591 -16.80 -6.25 36.57
CA ALA A 591 -16.41 -4.85 36.53
C ALA A 591 -16.85 -4.23 35.19
N THR A 592 -17.39 -3.03 35.27
CA THR A 592 -17.69 -2.20 34.10
C THR A 592 -17.04 -0.85 34.31
N ASP A 593 -16.20 -0.48 33.35
CA ASP A 593 -15.50 0.80 33.30
C ASP A 593 -15.93 1.62 32.11
N ASP A 594 -16.31 2.85 32.34
CA ASP A 594 -16.54 3.85 31.31
C ASP A 594 -15.33 4.80 31.27
N VAL A 595 -14.63 4.82 30.10
CA VAL A 595 -13.54 5.73 29.85
C VAL A 595 -13.97 6.72 28.79
N PHE A 596 -14.22 7.96 29.19
CA PHE A 596 -14.41 9.04 28.24
C PHE A 596 -13.05 9.64 27.87
N GLY A 597 -12.71 9.60 26.59
CA GLY A 597 -11.47 10.10 26.06
C GLY A 597 -11.69 11.14 24.97
N THR A 598 -10.92 12.21 25.03
CA THR A 598 -10.87 13.19 23.96
C THR A 598 -9.45 13.31 23.41
N SER A 599 -9.35 13.54 22.12
CA SER A 599 -8.09 13.87 21.46
C SER A 599 -8.33 15.02 20.50
N THR A 600 -7.71 16.15 20.76
CA THR A 600 -7.74 17.32 19.87
C THR A 600 -6.34 17.55 19.34
N SER A 601 -6.20 17.66 18.05
CA SER A 601 -4.89 17.73 17.40
C SER A 601 -4.85 18.82 16.36
N PHE A 602 -3.77 19.60 16.36
CA PHE A 602 -3.48 20.56 15.31
C PHE A 602 -2.16 20.22 14.65
N TYR A 603 -2.10 20.30 13.34
CA TYR A 603 -0.86 20.05 12.62
C TYR A 603 -0.63 21.03 11.48
N VAL A 604 0.65 21.23 11.18
CA VAL A 604 1.14 21.90 10.00
C VAL A 604 2.12 21.00 9.30
N ASP A 605 1.95 20.85 8.00
CA ASP A 605 2.92 20.23 7.11
C ASP A 605 3.29 21.23 6.02
N SER A 606 4.57 21.36 5.73
CA SER A 606 5.06 22.18 4.62
C SER A 606 6.05 21.41 3.77
N ASP A 607 6.00 21.61 2.47
CA ASP A 607 7.00 21.12 1.54
C ASP A 607 7.58 22.30 0.75
N VAL A 608 8.92 22.36 0.71
CA VAL A 608 9.68 23.42 0.04
C VAL A 608 10.73 22.77 -0.85
N THR A 609 10.71 23.10 -2.14
CA THR A 609 11.72 22.65 -3.11
C THR A 609 12.74 23.76 -3.33
N LEU A 610 14.01 23.47 -3.10
CA LEU A 610 15.13 24.39 -3.32
C LEU A 610 16.13 23.70 -4.27
N GLY A 611 16.03 23.98 -5.55
CA GLY A 611 16.84 23.33 -6.56
C GLY A 611 16.61 21.80 -6.57
N PRO A 612 17.65 20.97 -6.39
CA PRO A 612 17.50 19.51 -6.43
C PRO A 612 17.00 18.93 -5.10
N VAL A 613 16.78 19.73 -4.07
CA VAL A 613 16.41 19.27 -2.73
C VAL A 613 15.01 19.73 -2.37
N LYS A 614 14.18 18.76 -2.00
CA LYS A 614 12.87 18.99 -1.39
C LYS A 614 12.93 18.73 0.11
N PHE A 615 12.56 19.70 0.89
CA PHE A 615 12.42 19.62 2.34
C PHE A 615 10.94 19.47 2.71
N LEU A 616 10.70 18.62 3.70
CA LEU A 616 9.38 18.38 4.27
C LEU A 616 9.48 18.62 5.77
N MET A 617 8.73 19.58 6.25
CA MET A 617 8.75 19.98 7.66
C MET A 617 7.34 19.94 8.20
N GLY A 618 7.17 19.27 9.32
CA GLY A 618 5.88 19.14 9.97
C GLY A 618 5.99 19.34 11.47
N ALA A 619 4.93 19.79 12.06
CA ALA A 619 4.74 19.80 13.50
C ALA A 619 3.28 19.46 13.83
N ARG A 620 3.10 18.63 14.85
CA ARG A 620 1.79 18.26 15.36
C ARG A 620 1.76 18.49 16.86
N ALA A 621 0.68 19.10 17.32
CA ALA A 621 0.38 19.24 18.73
C ALA A 621 -0.89 18.45 19.04
N ASP A 622 -0.80 17.54 19.99
CA ASP A 622 -1.90 16.69 20.43
C ASP A 622 -2.25 16.98 21.88
N LEU A 623 -3.53 17.10 22.16
CA LEU A 623 -4.12 17.26 23.48
C LEU A 623 -5.02 16.05 23.74
N TRP A 624 -4.62 15.18 24.67
CA TRP A 624 -5.42 14.02 25.07
C TRP A 624 -5.94 14.19 26.49
N THR A 625 -7.22 13.96 26.65
CA THR A 625 -7.85 13.97 27.99
C THR A 625 -8.55 12.64 28.21
N TYR A 626 -8.17 11.96 29.27
CA TYR A 626 -8.81 10.74 29.77
C TYR A 626 -9.13 10.93 31.25
N TYR A 627 -10.37 10.61 31.65
CA TYR A 627 -10.88 10.94 32.96
C TYR A 627 -10.72 12.44 33.26
N ASP A 628 -9.94 12.80 34.29
CA ASP A 628 -9.63 14.15 34.75
C ASP A 628 -8.19 14.60 34.36
N GLN A 629 -7.47 13.76 33.59
CA GLN A 629 -6.09 14.03 33.24
C GLN A 629 -5.94 14.48 31.79
N THR A 630 -5.21 15.54 31.58
CA THR A 630 -4.84 16.06 30.27
C THR A 630 -3.35 15.89 30.05
N ARG A 631 -2.99 15.32 28.89
CA ARG A 631 -1.64 15.09 28.44
C ARG A 631 -1.42 15.82 27.11
N VAL A 632 -0.25 16.43 26.95
CA VAL A 632 0.11 17.22 25.78
C VAL A 632 1.34 16.60 25.14
N ALA A 633 1.34 16.47 23.82
CA ALA A 633 2.52 16.11 23.04
C ALA A 633 2.77 17.12 21.93
N LEU A 634 4.04 17.31 21.59
CA LEU A 634 4.49 18.07 20.43
C LEU A 634 5.42 17.20 19.61
N ASP A 635 5.04 16.95 18.37
CA ASP A 635 5.69 16.03 17.44
C ASP A 635 6.30 16.78 16.25
N PRO A 636 7.55 17.26 16.37
CA PRO A 636 8.28 17.79 15.23
C PRO A 636 8.70 16.68 14.28
N ARG A 637 8.62 16.96 12.98
CA ARG A 637 8.98 16.02 11.92
C ARG A 637 9.74 16.73 10.82
N PHE A 638 10.78 16.08 10.34
CA PHE A 638 11.62 16.58 9.26
C PHE A 638 11.93 15.47 8.30
N ALA A 639 11.87 15.77 7.01
CA ALA A 639 12.34 14.86 5.99
C ALA A 639 12.90 15.64 4.79
N PHE A 640 13.74 15.01 4.00
CA PHE A 640 14.27 15.57 2.77
C PHE A 640 14.37 14.53 1.66
N ARG A 641 14.30 15.04 0.43
CA ARG A 641 14.60 14.29 -0.80
C ARG A 641 15.54 15.12 -1.65
N ALA A 642 16.74 14.61 -1.91
CA ALA A 642 17.76 15.26 -2.71
C ALA A 642 18.01 14.46 -3.98
N GLN A 643 17.74 15.02 -5.14
CA GLN A 643 18.03 14.40 -6.42
C GLN A 643 19.52 14.51 -6.70
N LEU A 644 20.27 13.41 -6.53
CA LEU A 644 21.72 13.36 -6.74
C LEU A 644 22.07 13.18 -8.20
N LEU A 645 21.30 12.36 -8.91
CA LEU A 645 21.42 12.07 -10.33
C LEU A 645 20.02 12.09 -10.96
N PRO A 646 19.87 12.18 -12.28
CA PRO A 646 18.56 12.25 -12.95
C PRO A 646 17.58 11.15 -12.55
N PHE A 647 18.10 9.98 -12.16
CA PHE A 647 17.30 8.81 -11.78
C PHE A 647 17.51 8.36 -10.34
N THR A 648 18.32 9.08 -9.55
CA THR A 648 18.71 8.67 -8.21
C THR A 648 18.42 9.76 -7.19
N THR A 649 17.65 9.43 -6.16
CA THR A 649 17.25 10.33 -5.08
C THR A 649 17.78 9.80 -3.74
N LEU A 650 18.53 10.62 -3.03
CA LEU A 650 18.83 10.42 -1.61
C LEU A 650 17.67 10.95 -0.79
N LYS A 651 17.25 10.20 0.22
CA LYS A 651 16.14 10.58 1.09
C LYS A 651 16.47 10.32 2.54
N GLY A 652 15.89 11.11 3.45
CA GLY A 652 16.05 10.91 4.89
C GLY A 652 14.93 11.55 5.69
N ASN A 653 14.72 11.01 6.88
CA ASN A 653 13.70 11.49 7.81
C ASN A 653 14.14 11.41 9.26
N LEU A 654 13.57 12.27 10.09
CA LEU A 654 13.66 12.27 11.55
C LEU A 654 12.33 12.79 12.10
N GLY A 655 11.77 12.12 13.09
CA GLY A 655 10.50 12.54 13.70
C GLY A 655 10.31 12.01 15.11
N LEU A 656 9.58 12.78 15.91
CA LEU A 656 9.05 12.39 17.21
C LEU A 656 7.57 12.09 17.06
N TYR A 657 7.09 11.07 17.80
CA TYR A 657 5.75 10.54 17.70
C TYR A 657 5.25 10.14 19.08
N HIS A 658 3.97 10.41 19.36
CA HIS A 658 3.30 9.98 20.58
C HIS A 658 2.00 9.26 20.25
N GLN A 659 1.64 8.34 21.15
CA GLN A 659 0.35 7.66 21.15
C GLN A 659 -0.16 7.49 22.59
N THR A 660 -1.46 7.19 22.71
CA THR A 660 -2.04 6.82 24.00
C THR A 660 -1.86 5.32 24.23
N PRO A 661 -1.63 4.88 25.46
CA PRO A 661 -1.79 3.48 25.81
C PRO A 661 -3.18 2.96 25.44
N SER A 662 -3.31 1.64 25.32
CA SER A 662 -4.62 1.02 25.07
C SER A 662 -5.64 1.45 26.15
N PRO A 663 -6.89 1.79 25.78
CA PRO A 663 -7.95 2.10 26.75
C PRO A 663 -8.16 1.00 27.80
N PHE A 664 -7.92 -0.25 27.43
CA PHE A 664 -7.97 -1.38 28.36
C PHE A 664 -6.91 -1.27 29.46
N PHE A 665 -5.71 -0.79 29.13
CA PHE A 665 -4.64 -0.57 30.13
C PHE A 665 -4.91 0.64 31.03
N MET A 666 -5.76 1.56 30.62
CA MET A 666 -6.15 2.75 31.40
C MET A 666 -7.42 2.52 32.23
N ALA A 667 -8.08 1.38 32.12
CA ALA A 667 -9.28 1.07 32.89
C ALA A 667 -9.02 1.10 34.39
N LYS A 668 -9.93 1.74 35.20
CA LYS A 668 -9.74 1.91 36.65
C LYS A 668 -9.77 0.59 37.41
N SER A 669 -10.58 -0.36 36.96
CA SER A 669 -10.77 -1.64 37.63
C SER A 669 -9.62 -2.63 37.45
N ALA A 670 -8.94 -2.58 36.27
CA ALA A 670 -7.98 -3.62 35.90
C ALA A 670 -6.65 -3.06 35.35
N GLY A 671 -6.54 -1.75 35.14
CA GLY A 671 -5.40 -1.08 34.54
C GLY A 671 -4.77 -0.02 35.43
N ASN A 672 -4.29 1.04 34.80
CA ASN A 672 -3.70 2.20 35.44
C ASN A 672 -4.12 3.47 34.68
N PRO A 673 -5.04 4.28 35.24
CA PRO A 673 -5.50 5.50 34.58
C PRO A 673 -4.42 6.60 34.49
N ASP A 674 -3.34 6.48 35.27
CA ASP A 674 -2.26 7.47 35.35
C ASP A 674 -1.13 7.24 34.34
N LEU A 675 -1.27 6.27 33.41
CA LEU A 675 -0.28 6.02 32.38
C LEU A 675 0.05 7.29 31.58
N PRO A 676 1.34 7.60 31.33
CA PRO A 676 1.74 8.67 30.42
C PRO A 676 1.42 8.30 28.96
N LEU A 677 1.68 9.24 28.04
CA LEU A 677 1.73 8.93 26.62
C LEU A 677 2.96 8.06 26.33
N GLU A 678 2.79 7.08 25.48
CA GLU A 678 3.89 6.33 24.89
C GLU A 678 4.57 7.20 23.84
N SER A 679 5.89 7.21 23.83
CA SER A 679 6.69 8.06 22.96
C SER A 679 7.61 7.24 22.06
N GLY A 680 7.87 7.73 20.85
CA GLY A 680 8.79 7.09 19.92
C GLY A 680 9.47 8.10 19.02
N TRP A 681 10.76 7.90 18.73
CA TRP A 681 11.43 8.63 17.68
C TRP A 681 11.93 7.69 16.60
N GLN A 682 11.90 8.18 15.37
CA GLN A 682 12.24 7.41 14.18
C GLN A 682 13.17 8.22 13.30
N THR A 683 14.13 7.55 12.71
CA THR A 683 15.00 8.12 11.69
C THR A 683 15.28 7.11 10.59
N GLY A 684 15.55 7.59 9.41
CA GLY A 684 15.93 6.76 8.28
C GLY A 684 16.68 7.55 7.22
N VAL A 685 17.51 6.83 6.49
CA VAL A 685 18.19 7.35 5.30
C VAL A 685 18.16 6.28 4.22
N GLY A 686 17.95 6.67 2.97
CA GLY A 686 17.81 5.73 1.88
C GLY A 686 18.13 6.34 0.53
N VAL A 687 18.26 5.46 -0.45
CA VAL A 687 18.48 5.80 -1.86
C VAL A 687 17.42 5.10 -2.68
N GLU A 688 16.78 5.85 -3.53
CA GLU A 688 15.82 5.38 -4.51
C GLU A 688 16.38 5.65 -5.91
N THR A 689 16.42 4.65 -6.77
CA THR A 689 16.95 4.79 -8.13
C THR A 689 16.08 4.05 -9.14
N TRP A 690 15.86 4.67 -10.28
CA TRP A 690 15.20 4.08 -11.43
C TRP A 690 16.24 3.45 -12.34
N LEU A 691 16.19 2.13 -12.54
CA LEU A 691 17.05 1.41 -13.46
C LEU A 691 16.49 1.45 -14.89
N THR A 692 15.16 1.44 -15.02
CA THR A 692 14.42 1.62 -16.27
C THR A 692 13.18 2.49 -15.99
N ARG A 693 12.36 2.75 -17.00
CA ARG A 693 11.09 3.49 -16.82
C ARG A 693 10.11 2.79 -15.90
N SER A 694 10.18 1.48 -15.78
CA SER A 694 9.25 0.64 -15.01
C SER A 694 9.90 -0.11 -13.84
N LEU A 695 11.25 -0.13 -13.75
CA LEU A 695 11.99 -0.84 -12.70
C LEU A 695 12.65 0.16 -11.75
N ASP A 696 12.22 0.17 -10.51
CA ASP A 696 12.81 0.99 -9.44
C ASP A 696 13.41 0.13 -8.31
N VAL A 697 14.45 0.64 -7.68
CA VAL A 697 15.14 0.05 -6.53
C VAL A 697 15.15 1.08 -5.41
N ASP A 698 14.66 0.70 -4.23
CA ASP A 698 14.65 1.49 -3.01
C ASP A 698 15.39 0.75 -1.90
N VAL A 699 16.45 1.36 -1.37
CA VAL A 699 17.20 0.84 -0.22
C VAL A 699 17.13 1.86 0.90
N GLN A 700 16.74 1.41 2.10
CA GLN A 700 16.59 2.28 3.25
C GLN A 700 17.19 1.65 4.51
N LEU A 701 18.00 2.42 5.23
CA LEU A 701 18.37 2.16 6.62
C LEU A 701 17.36 2.85 7.53
N PHE A 702 16.98 2.19 8.61
CA PHE A 702 16.06 2.78 9.58
C PHE A 702 16.47 2.47 11.01
N PHE A 703 16.07 3.35 11.91
CA PHE A 703 16.09 3.16 13.34
C PHE A 703 14.80 3.70 13.96
N ARG A 704 14.19 2.92 14.85
CA ARG A 704 13.03 3.25 15.68
C ARG A 704 13.35 2.98 17.14
N ASN A 705 12.95 3.88 18.02
CA ASN A 705 12.95 3.69 19.47
C ASN A 705 11.57 4.03 20.00
N ALA A 706 11.11 3.31 21.01
CA ALA A 706 9.89 3.60 21.76
C ALA A 706 10.17 3.49 23.26
N SER A 707 9.49 4.33 24.04
CA SER A 707 9.64 4.48 25.49
C SER A 707 8.30 4.67 26.17
N ASP A 708 8.27 4.49 27.47
CA ASP A 708 7.08 4.64 28.31
C ASP A 708 5.95 3.68 27.92
N LEU A 709 6.29 2.55 27.30
CA LEU A 709 5.32 1.55 26.88
C LEU A 709 4.66 0.92 28.10
N ALA A 710 3.34 0.78 28.01
CA ALA A 710 2.53 0.19 29.07
C ALA A 710 2.74 -1.32 29.14
N GLU A 711 3.32 -1.77 30.22
CA GLU A 711 3.66 -3.18 30.46
C GLU A 711 2.97 -3.75 31.69
N SER A 712 2.54 -4.99 31.58
CA SER A 712 2.00 -5.73 32.71
C SER A 712 3.15 -6.21 33.62
N VAL A 713 3.14 -5.76 34.86
CA VAL A 713 4.19 -6.05 35.86
C VAL A 713 3.91 -7.27 36.70
N THR A 714 2.85 -7.99 36.42
CA THR A 714 2.50 -9.18 37.18
C THR A 714 2.80 -10.44 36.39
N GLY A 715 3.74 -11.19 36.82
CA GLY A 715 3.65 -12.64 36.69
C GLY A 715 2.42 -13.11 37.47
N LEU A 716 1.46 -13.55 36.79
CA LEU A 716 0.34 -14.48 37.01
C LEU A 716 -0.15 -14.81 38.45
N ASP A 717 0.35 -14.16 39.51
CA ASP A 717 -0.14 -14.40 40.88
C ASP A 717 -1.18 -13.32 41.31
N PRO A 718 -2.48 -13.61 41.21
CA PRO A 718 -3.51 -12.65 41.57
C PRO A 718 -3.47 -12.30 43.07
N THR A 719 -2.87 -13.13 43.92
CA THR A 719 -2.84 -12.90 45.37
C THR A 719 -1.85 -11.83 45.79
N ARG A 720 -0.76 -11.64 45.04
CA ARG A 720 0.21 -10.56 45.26
C ARG A 720 -0.33 -9.16 44.97
N PHE A 721 -1.40 -9.05 44.19
CA PHE A 721 -2.02 -7.76 43.85
C PHE A 721 -2.78 -7.09 44.96
N VAL A 722 -3.47 -7.88 45.76
CA VAL A 722 -4.33 -7.37 46.85
C VAL A 722 -3.47 -6.77 47.95
N ALA A 723 -2.21 -7.12 48.04
CA ALA A 723 -1.33 -6.77 49.16
C ALA A 723 -0.58 -5.44 49.00
N THR A 724 -0.29 -4.99 47.78
CA THR A 724 0.62 -3.85 47.58
C THR A 724 -0.04 -2.55 47.13
N GLY A 725 -1.27 -2.60 46.57
CA GLY A 725 -1.93 -1.40 46.00
C GLY A 725 -1.20 -0.79 44.79
N ALA A 726 -0.14 -1.46 44.26
CA ALA A 726 0.59 -1.00 43.10
C ALA A 726 -0.20 -1.26 41.80
N PRO A 727 -0.18 -0.33 40.81
CA PRO A 727 -0.86 -0.53 39.54
C PRO A 727 -0.30 -1.74 38.79
N ARG A 728 -1.20 -2.51 38.19
CA ARG A 728 -0.85 -3.71 37.39
C ARG A 728 -0.11 -3.38 36.11
N ILE A 729 -0.42 -2.24 35.53
CA ILE A 729 0.19 -1.75 34.30
C ILE A 729 1.07 -0.56 34.65
N GLN A 730 2.31 -0.59 34.20
CA GLN A 730 3.26 0.48 34.44
C GLN A 730 3.97 0.89 33.14
N PRO A 731 4.42 2.16 32.98
CA PRO A 731 5.09 2.66 31.78
C PRO A 731 6.59 2.36 31.81
N ILE A 732 6.96 1.09 31.89
CA ILE A 732 8.34 0.61 32.08
C ILE A 732 8.93 -0.03 30.82
N GLY A 733 8.14 -0.16 29.78
CA GLY A 733 8.56 -0.80 28.56
C GLY A 733 9.36 0.12 27.64
N HIS A 734 10.38 -0.44 27.03
CA HIS A 734 11.18 0.20 25.98
C HIS A 734 11.38 -0.77 24.82
N GLU A 735 11.30 -0.24 23.60
CA GLU A 735 11.58 -0.99 22.39
C GLU A 735 12.58 -0.25 21.50
N ARG A 736 13.32 -0.99 20.71
CA ARG A 736 14.10 -0.45 19.58
C ARG A 736 14.11 -1.42 18.43
N ALA A 737 14.07 -0.88 17.21
CA ALA A 737 14.22 -1.66 16.00
C ALA A 737 15.10 -0.92 15.00
N TYR A 738 15.97 -1.66 14.31
CA TYR A 738 16.88 -1.12 13.31
C TYR A 738 17.16 -2.14 12.23
N GLY A 739 17.47 -1.65 11.04
CA GLY A 739 17.69 -2.57 9.94
C GLY A 739 17.82 -1.90 8.58
N VAL A 740 17.80 -2.75 7.56
CA VAL A 740 17.88 -2.41 6.15
C VAL A 740 16.64 -2.95 5.44
N GLU A 741 16.01 -2.11 4.65
CA GLU A 741 14.91 -2.47 3.76
C GLU A 741 15.37 -2.34 2.31
N LEU A 742 15.05 -3.33 1.48
CA LEU A 742 15.26 -3.34 0.04
C LEU A 742 13.92 -3.61 -0.64
N LEU A 743 13.57 -2.79 -1.61
CA LEU A 743 12.48 -3.02 -2.55
C LEU A 743 13.00 -2.88 -3.98
N ILE A 744 12.85 -3.92 -4.77
CA ILE A 744 13.04 -3.89 -6.22
C ILE A 744 11.67 -4.09 -6.81
N ARG A 745 11.14 -3.09 -7.54
CA ARG A 745 9.77 -3.14 -8.06
C ARG A 745 9.75 -2.93 -9.55
N GLN A 746 9.15 -3.90 -10.25
CA GLN A 746 8.71 -3.78 -11.62
C GLN A 746 7.25 -3.33 -11.62
N ARG A 747 6.98 -2.12 -12.07
CA ARG A 747 5.61 -1.61 -12.23
C ARG A 747 4.94 -2.30 -13.41
N LEU A 748 3.60 -2.28 -13.42
CA LEU A 748 2.83 -2.87 -14.49
C LEU A 748 3.09 -2.12 -15.81
N ASP A 749 4.03 -2.68 -16.57
CA ASP A 749 4.41 -2.24 -17.90
C ASP A 749 4.67 -3.51 -18.73
N ASP A 750 4.33 -3.55 -20.00
CA ASP A 750 4.50 -4.71 -20.88
C ASP A 750 3.92 -6.03 -20.32
N GLY A 751 2.83 -5.96 -19.54
CA GLY A 751 2.14 -7.12 -19.01
C GLY A 751 2.81 -7.85 -17.85
N VAL A 752 3.97 -7.40 -17.39
CA VAL A 752 4.67 -7.97 -16.22
C VAL A 752 4.63 -6.99 -15.05
N PHE A 753 4.33 -7.52 -13.88
CA PHE A 753 4.26 -6.79 -12.62
C PHE A 753 4.88 -7.61 -11.50
N GLY A 754 5.56 -6.96 -10.55
CA GLY A 754 6.06 -7.67 -9.39
C GLY A 754 7.10 -6.90 -8.58
N TRP A 755 7.55 -7.54 -7.50
CA TRP A 755 8.63 -6.99 -6.66
C TRP A 755 9.42 -8.07 -5.94
N VAL A 756 10.60 -7.70 -5.52
CA VAL A 756 11.39 -8.36 -4.50
C VAL A 756 11.47 -7.41 -3.30
N SER A 757 10.95 -7.84 -2.18
CA SER A 757 10.95 -7.14 -0.90
C SER A 757 11.84 -7.90 0.07
N TYR A 758 12.82 -7.24 0.65
CA TYR A 758 13.68 -7.85 1.67
C TYR A 758 13.90 -6.90 2.83
N THR A 759 13.78 -7.44 4.03
CA THR A 759 14.07 -6.72 5.28
C THR A 759 15.06 -7.53 6.11
N LEU A 760 16.17 -6.91 6.44
CA LEU A 760 17.10 -7.37 7.45
C LEU A 760 16.94 -6.46 8.66
N MET A 761 16.46 -7.00 9.78
CA MET A 761 16.22 -6.17 10.96
C MET A 761 16.46 -6.91 12.27
N ARG A 762 16.62 -6.12 13.32
CA ARG A 762 16.56 -6.56 14.68
C ARG A 762 15.58 -5.71 15.47
N SER A 763 14.71 -6.35 16.24
CA SER A 763 13.77 -5.71 17.15
C SER A 763 14.01 -6.23 18.55
N GLU A 764 14.21 -5.32 19.49
CA GLU A 764 14.56 -5.63 20.88
C GLU A 764 13.69 -4.83 21.84
N GLN A 765 13.41 -5.44 22.99
CA GLN A 765 12.66 -4.84 24.08
C GLN A 765 13.42 -4.97 25.40
N ARG A 766 13.15 -4.06 26.31
CA ARG A 766 13.58 -4.11 27.71
C ARG A 766 12.53 -3.51 28.62
N GLN A 767 12.57 -3.85 29.88
CA GLN A 767 11.70 -3.27 30.92
C GLN A 767 12.57 -2.68 32.01
N ASP A 768 12.18 -1.51 32.50
CA ASP A 768 12.76 -0.93 33.69
C ASP A 768 12.21 -1.64 34.94
N LYS A 769 12.81 -1.37 36.10
CA LYS A 769 12.33 -1.94 37.36
C LYS A 769 10.94 -1.42 37.69
N ALA A 770 10.01 -2.32 37.95
CA ALA A 770 8.66 -1.94 38.35
C ALA A 770 8.63 -1.31 39.73
N THR A 771 7.82 -0.27 39.88
CA THR A 771 7.66 0.47 41.14
C THR A 771 6.63 -0.23 42.03
N GLY A 772 6.98 -0.42 43.31
CA GLY A 772 6.03 -0.94 44.33
C GLY A 772 5.82 -2.47 44.27
N ILE A 773 6.61 -3.20 43.47
CA ILE A 773 6.56 -4.66 43.35
C ILE A 773 7.91 -5.25 43.73
N GLU A 774 7.92 -6.02 44.82
CA GLU A 774 9.14 -6.66 45.30
C GLU A 774 9.54 -7.82 44.35
N GLY A 775 10.83 -7.87 44.01
CA GLY A 775 11.37 -8.91 43.11
C GLY A 775 11.20 -8.66 41.62
N ALA A 776 10.55 -7.55 41.21
CA ALA A 776 10.47 -7.14 39.81
C ALA A 776 11.73 -6.37 39.41
N GLU A 777 12.73 -7.07 38.89
CA GLU A 777 13.99 -6.46 38.45
C GLU A 777 13.90 -5.95 37.00
N ALA A 778 14.74 -4.95 36.68
CA ALA A 778 14.88 -4.47 35.31
C ALA A 778 15.43 -5.57 34.40
N THR A 779 14.95 -5.60 33.16
CA THR A 779 15.45 -6.56 32.16
C THR A 779 16.50 -5.91 31.24
N GLY A 780 17.48 -6.70 30.79
CA GLY A 780 18.33 -6.29 29.68
C GLY A 780 17.58 -6.32 28.32
N TRP A 781 18.24 -5.79 27.28
CA TRP A 781 17.72 -5.89 25.92
C TRP A 781 17.61 -7.36 25.49
N ARG A 782 16.44 -7.74 24.98
CA ARG A 782 16.13 -9.05 24.43
C ARG A 782 15.27 -8.88 23.17
N SER A 783 15.23 -9.90 22.31
CA SER A 783 14.34 -9.85 21.13
C SER A 783 12.89 -9.64 21.53
N THR A 784 12.15 -8.89 20.72
CA THR A 784 10.68 -8.86 20.80
C THR A 784 10.09 -10.17 20.28
N ALA A 785 8.82 -10.44 20.57
CA ALA A 785 8.12 -11.64 20.06
C ALA A 785 7.99 -11.67 18.54
N VAL A 786 8.18 -10.54 17.87
CA VAL A 786 8.06 -10.36 16.43
C VAL A 786 9.37 -10.03 15.72
N ASP A 787 10.51 -10.29 16.39
CA ASP A 787 11.85 -10.10 15.82
C ASP A 787 12.12 -11.12 14.71
N GLN A 788 11.88 -10.73 13.46
CA GLN A 788 12.13 -11.52 12.27
C GLN A 788 13.36 -10.96 11.54
N THR A 789 14.52 -11.55 11.81
CA THR A 789 15.80 -11.05 11.32
C THR A 789 15.83 -10.95 9.79
N HIS A 790 15.32 -11.97 9.09
CA HIS A 790 15.21 -11.98 7.63
C HIS A 790 13.76 -12.14 7.23
N ASN A 791 13.26 -11.24 6.40
CA ASN A 791 11.94 -11.31 5.80
C ASN A 791 12.10 -11.02 4.30
N LEU A 792 11.95 -12.06 3.47
CA LEU A 792 12.00 -11.99 2.02
C LEU A 792 10.60 -12.29 1.46
N SER A 793 10.12 -11.43 0.58
CA SER A 793 8.89 -11.65 -0.18
C SER A 793 9.12 -11.33 -1.66
N ILE A 794 8.80 -12.26 -2.52
CA ILE A 794 8.88 -12.11 -3.98
C ILE A 794 7.47 -12.32 -4.52
N ALA A 795 6.98 -11.41 -5.32
CA ALA A 795 5.70 -11.54 -6.02
C ALA A 795 5.88 -11.14 -7.48
N VAL A 796 5.41 -11.98 -8.40
CA VAL A 796 5.46 -11.73 -9.83
C VAL A 796 4.14 -12.19 -10.45
N SER A 797 3.58 -11.36 -11.33
CA SER A 797 2.42 -11.68 -12.14
C SER A 797 2.69 -11.28 -13.59
N SER A 798 2.23 -12.08 -14.54
CA SER A 798 2.42 -11.84 -15.97
C SER A 798 1.15 -12.17 -16.74
N GLN A 799 0.81 -11.29 -17.67
CA GLN A 799 -0.23 -11.53 -18.65
C GLN A 799 0.31 -12.41 -19.78
N LEU A 800 -0.42 -13.46 -20.08
CA LEU A 800 -0.11 -14.39 -21.16
C LEU A 800 -1.12 -14.22 -22.31
N PRO A 801 -0.81 -14.70 -23.51
CA PRO A 801 -1.76 -14.74 -24.62
C PRO A 801 -3.07 -15.42 -24.24
N TRP A 802 -4.13 -15.18 -25.02
CA TRP A 802 -5.48 -15.72 -24.85
C TRP A 802 -6.19 -15.33 -23.56
N GLY A 803 -5.79 -14.21 -22.91
CA GLY A 803 -6.43 -13.69 -21.70
C GLY A 803 -6.18 -14.52 -20.44
N PHE A 804 -5.05 -15.22 -20.37
CA PHE A 804 -4.54 -15.80 -19.14
C PHE A 804 -3.67 -14.78 -18.39
N GLU A 805 -3.74 -14.82 -17.08
CA GLU A 805 -2.78 -14.16 -16.19
C GLU A 805 -2.26 -15.22 -15.22
N VAL A 806 -0.95 -15.31 -15.06
CA VAL A 806 -0.31 -16.24 -14.13
C VAL A 806 0.55 -15.47 -13.15
N GLY A 807 0.57 -15.89 -11.90
CA GLY A 807 1.37 -15.28 -10.88
C GLY A 807 1.92 -16.28 -9.88
N GLY A 808 3.05 -15.92 -9.27
CA GLY A 808 3.67 -16.65 -8.18
C GLY A 808 4.11 -15.70 -7.08
N ALA A 809 3.98 -16.12 -5.82
CA ALA A 809 4.51 -15.40 -4.68
C ALA A 809 5.26 -16.34 -3.76
N PHE A 810 6.47 -15.96 -3.41
CA PHE A 810 7.31 -16.70 -2.47
C PHE A 810 7.58 -15.85 -1.23
N ARG A 811 7.55 -16.48 -0.07
CA ARG A 811 7.87 -15.83 1.20
C ARG A 811 8.79 -16.70 2.04
N TYR A 812 9.85 -16.10 2.56
CA TYR A 812 10.74 -16.65 3.56
C TYR A 812 10.85 -15.70 4.74
N VAL A 813 10.62 -16.18 5.96
CA VAL A 813 10.72 -15.37 7.18
C VAL A 813 11.43 -16.17 8.25
N THR A 814 12.43 -15.56 8.91
CA THR A 814 13.03 -16.16 10.12
C THR A 814 11.96 -16.38 11.18
N GLY A 815 11.96 -17.55 11.82
CA GLY A 815 10.98 -17.89 12.85
C GLY A 815 10.96 -16.88 13.99
N ASN A 816 9.76 -16.64 14.52
CA ASN A 816 9.57 -15.74 15.66
C ASN A 816 10.31 -16.25 16.90
N PRO A 817 10.83 -15.35 17.76
CA PRO A 817 11.34 -15.71 19.06
C PRO A 817 10.29 -16.42 19.91
N ALA A 818 10.71 -17.43 20.64
CA ALA A 818 9.84 -18.26 21.46
C ALA A 818 10.50 -18.59 22.80
N THR A 819 9.67 -18.69 23.83
CA THR A 819 10.08 -19.20 25.16
C THR A 819 9.73 -20.68 25.22
N LEU A 820 10.73 -21.54 25.23
CA LEU A 820 10.51 -22.98 25.31
C LEU A 820 10.38 -23.42 26.78
N ALA A 821 9.61 -24.49 27.03
CA ALA A 821 9.65 -25.20 28.29
C ALA A 821 11.02 -25.89 28.41
N GLN A 822 11.63 -25.79 29.59
CA GLN A 822 12.81 -26.56 29.95
C GLN A 822 12.42 -27.93 30.50
N ARG A 823 11.39 -27.95 31.34
CA ARG A 823 10.81 -29.16 31.96
C ARG A 823 9.47 -28.84 32.63
N GLY A 824 8.71 -29.84 32.96
CA GLY A 824 7.64 -29.78 33.96
C GLY A 824 8.14 -30.09 35.36
N VAL A 825 7.54 -29.41 36.35
CA VAL A 825 7.69 -29.73 37.76
C VAL A 825 6.29 -29.99 38.32
N PHE A 826 6.08 -31.16 38.93
CA PHE A 826 4.80 -31.47 39.54
C PHE A 826 4.61 -30.68 40.82
N ASP A 827 3.62 -29.81 40.84
CA ASP A 827 3.16 -29.10 42.03
C ASP A 827 2.18 -29.99 42.76
N ALA A 828 2.59 -30.49 43.90
CA ALA A 828 1.77 -31.40 44.72
C ALA A 828 0.61 -30.70 45.41
N ASP A 829 0.70 -29.39 45.66
CA ASP A 829 -0.33 -28.60 46.29
C ASP A 829 -1.48 -28.32 45.33
N ASP A 830 -1.16 -28.06 44.08
CA ASP A 830 -2.14 -27.80 43.01
C ASP A 830 -2.49 -29.07 42.21
N GLY A 831 -1.77 -30.17 42.39
CA GLY A 831 -2.01 -31.44 41.69
C GLY A 831 -1.79 -31.35 40.15
N ARG A 832 -0.95 -30.45 39.71
CA ARG A 832 -0.66 -30.20 38.29
C ARG A 832 0.84 -30.04 38.04
N PHE A 833 1.24 -30.22 36.77
CA PHE A 833 2.60 -29.85 36.36
C PHE A 833 2.68 -28.36 36.09
N GLU A 834 3.69 -27.72 36.63
CA GLU A 834 4.06 -26.34 36.34
C GLU A 834 5.22 -26.32 35.34
N ARG A 835 5.13 -25.37 34.44
CA ARG A 835 6.13 -25.16 33.39
C ARG A 835 7.31 -24.38 33.90
N VAL A 836 8.50 -24.98 33.91
CA VAL A 836 9.77 -24.27 34.06
C VAL A 836 10.21 -23.80 32.66
N ASN A 837 10.30 -22.49 32.46
CA ASN A 837 10.68 -21.92 31.18
C ASN A 837 12.21 -21.80 31.06
N GLN A 838 12.70 -21.91 29.82
CA GLN A 838 13.98 -21.36 29.41
C GLN A 838 13.90 -19.81 29.46
N PRO A 839 15.02 -19.08 29.32
CA PRO A 839 14.98 -17.62 29.29
C PRO A 839 13.97 -17.13 28.27
N ILE A 840 13.27 -16.06 28.62
CA ILE A 840 12.17 -15.51 27.80
C ILE A 840 12.67 -15.14 26.40
N LEU A 841 12.00 -15.64 25.37
CA LEU A 841 12.27 -15.39 23.94
C LEU A 841 13.71 -15.74 23.51
N SER A 842 14.34 -16.71 24.20
CA SER A 842 15.72 -17.11 23.91
C SER A 842 15.87 -18.09 22.75
N ASN A 843 14.76 -18.66 22.27
CA ASN A 843 14.72 -19.60 21.16
C ASN A 843 13.92 -19.03 20.00
N ARG A 844 13.88 -19.74 18.88
CA ARG A 844 13.06 -19.35 17.71
C ARG A 844 12.28 -20.56 17.21
N LEU A 845 11.11 -20.26 16.65
CA LEU A 845 10.37 -21.20 15.82
C LEU A 845 11.19 -21.51 14.55
N PRO A 846 10.93 -22.62 13.87
CA PRO A 846 11.44 -22.85 12.52
C PRO A 846 11.07 -21.72 11.56
N PRO A 847 11.87 -21.49 10.51
CA PRO A 847 11.55 -20.45 9.53
C PRO A 847 10.25 -20.74 8.80
N PHE A 848 9.51 -19.69 8.50
CA PHE A 848 8.30 -19.75 7.68
C PHE A 848 8.69 -19.71 6.19
N ILE A 849 8.19 -20.67 5.41
CA ILE A 849 8.41 -20.76 3.96
C ILE A 849 7.08 -21.03 3.29
N GLN A 850 6.72 -20.23 2.30
CA GLN A 850 5.47 -20.40 1.57
C GLN A 850 5.63 -20.02 0.10
N LEU A 851 5.07 -20.83 -0.78
CA LEU A 851 4.91 -20.55 -2.20
C LEU A 851 3.42 -20.54 -2.54
N ASP A 852 2.95 -19.46 -3.12
CA ASP A 852 1.58 -19.29 -3.61
C ASP A 852 1.61 -19.17 -5.12
N LEU A 853 0.65 -19.80 -5.81
CA LEU A 853 0.50 -19.77 -7.26
C LEU A 853 -0.92 -19.32 -7.61
N ARG A 854 -1.07 -18.53 -8.66
CA ARG A 854 -2.37 -18.08 -9.14
C ARG A 854 -2.46 -18.13 -10.65
N ILE A 855 -3.61 -18.55 -11.14
CA ILE A 855 -3.97 -18.53 -12.56
C ILE A 855 -5.34 -17.91 -12.68
N ASP A 856 -5.45 -16.88 -13.51
CA ASP A 856 -6.71 -16.23 -13.88
C ASP A 856 -6.96 -16.41 -15.38
N LYS A 857 -8.22 -16.59 -15.75
CA LYS A 857 -8.71 -16.61 -17.13
C LYS A 857 -9.88 -15.68 -17.27
N ARG A 858 -9.83 -14.78 -18.25
CA ARG A 858 -10.92 -13.86 -18.55
C ARG A 858 -11.55 -14.18 -19.88
N PHE A 859 -12.88 -14.24 -19.88
CA PHE A 859 -13.74 -14.37 -21.05
C PHE A 859 -14.52 -13.07 -21.22
N VAL A 860 -14.46 -12.48 -22.40
CA VAL A 860 -15.12 -11.23 -22.69
C VAL A 860 -16.30 -11.51 -23.61
N PHE A 861 -17.48 -11.03 -23.23
CA PHE A 861 -18.73 -11.14 -23.96
C PHE A 861 -19.22 -9.72 -24.36
N ASP A 862 -20.26 -9.63 -25.13
CA ASP A 862 -20.78 -8.36 -25.68
C ASP A 862 -21.07 -7.28 -24.64
N THR A 863 -21.61 -7.65 -23.47
CA THR A 863 -22.08 -6.71 -22.44
C THR A 863 -21.50 -6.98 -21.06
N TRP A 864 -20.75 -8.07 -20.90
CA TRP A 864 -20.16 -8.46 -19.62
C TRP A 864 -18.90 -9.31 -19.80
N ALA A 865 -18.14 -9.48 -18.76
CA ALA A 865 -16.99 -10.37 -18.76
C ALA A 865 -17.08 -11.37 -17.59
N LEU A 866 -16.64 -12.62 -17.84
CA LEU A 866 -16.49 -13.67 -16.84
C LEU A 866 -15.00 -13.87 -16.56
N GLY A 867 -14.62 -13.73 -15.31
CA GLY A 867 -13.31 -14.13 -14.80
C GLY A 867 -13.39 -15.43 -14.02
N LEU A 868 -12.46 -16.35 -14.27
CA LEU A 868 -12.25 -17.55 -13.46
C LEU A 868 -10.86 -17.49 -12.86
N SER A 869 -10.72 -17.83 -11.59
CA SER A 869 -9.46 -17.83 -10.88
C SER A 869 -9.23 -19.12 -10.12
N LEU A 870 -7.96 -19.53 -10.05
CA LEU A 870 -7.47 -20.56 -9.16
C LEU A 870 -6.28 -19.99 -8.40
N ASP A 871 -6.40 -19.84 -7.10
CA ASP A 871 -5.34 -19.43 -6.18
C ASP A 871 -4.95 -20.62 -5.32
N LEU A 872 -3.70 -21.07 -5.44
CA LEU A 872 -3.15 -22.20 -4.71
C LEU A 872 -2.20 -21.68 -3.64
N GLN A 873 -2.67 -21.59 -2.41
CA GLN A 873 -1.83 -21.17 -1.30
C GLN A 873 -1.02 -22.34 -0.76
N ASN A 874 0.20 -22.03 -0.30
CA ASN A 874 1.15 -22.99 0.20
C ASN A 874 1.28 -24.21 -0.77
N ALA A 875 1.54 -23.93 -2.05
CA ALA A 875 1.58 -24.93 -3.12
C ALA A 875 2.58 -26.06 -2.87
N THR A 876 3.59 -25.83 -2.04
CA THR A 876 4.57 -26.84 -1.61
C THR A 876 4.12 -27.66 -0.42
N ASN A 877 2.96 -27.36 0.16
CA ASN A 877 2.43 -27.98 1.39
C ASN A 877 3.46 -27.99 2.54
N GLN A 878 4.25 -26.90 2.64
CA GLN A 878 5.25 -26.74 3.69
C GLN A 878 4.58 -26.65 5.05
N GLN A 879 5.00 -27.47 6.02
CA GLN A 879 4.56 -27.35 7.40
C GLN A 879 5.28 -26.17 8.06
N ASN A 880 4.52 -25.10 8.26
CA ASN A 880 4.98 -23.91 8.97
C ASN A 880 4.42 -23.92 10.38
N PHE A 881 5.29 -23.96 11.39
CA PHE A 881 4.82 -23.99 12.78
C PHE A 881 4.56 -22.59 13.30
N GLU A 882 3.40 -22.40 13.93
CA GLU A 882 2.96 -21.11 14.47
C GLU A 882 3.28 -20.95 15.96
N PHE A 883 3.23 -22.05 16.71
CA PHE A 883 3.65 -22.15 18.12
C PHE A 883 3.94 -23.59 18.50
N PHE A 884 4.51 -23.80 19.68
CA PHE A 884 4.74 -25.11 20.24
C PHE A 884 3.66 -25.44 21.28
N GLN A 885 3.06 -26.63 21.14
CA GLN A 885 2.17 -27.22 22.10
C GLN A 885 2.92 -28.28 22.91
N TYR A 886 2.67 -28.34 24.19
CA TYR A 886 3.32 -29.27 25.10
C TYR A 886 2.31 -30.29 25.65
N SER A 887 2.81 -31.50 26.00
CA SER A 887 2.07 -32.45 26.83
C SER A 887 1.77 -31.83 28.19
N TYR A 888 0.82 -32.43 28.93
CA TYR A 888 0.38 -31.93 30.24
C TYR A 888 1.52 -31.89 31.29
N ASP A 889 2.55 -32.70 31.12
CA ASP A 889 3.73 -32.80 31.97
C ASP A 889 4.97 -32.06 31.42
N PHE A 890 4.81 -31.36 30.27
CA PHE A 890 5.86 -30.68 29.53
C PHE A 890 7.03 -31.56 29.09
N SER A 891 6.85 -32.89 29.05
CA SER A 891 7.90 -33.84 28.62
C SER A 891 8.01 -33.96 27.08
N SER A 892 6.96 -33.66 26.35
CA SER A 892 6.96 -33.68 24.90
C SER A 892 6.47 -32.35 24.31
N VAL A 893 6.97 -32.05 23.12
CA VAL A 893 6.62 -30.83 22.39
C VAL A 893 6.22 -31.15 20.96
N GLN A 894 5.17 -30.55 20.49
CA GLN A 894 4.70 -30.63 19.10
C GLN A 894 4.52 -29.25 18.52
N GLY A 895 4.97 -29.06 17.28
CA GLY A 895 4.67 -27.81 16.57
C GLY A 895 3.22 -27.80 16.08
N PHE A 896 2.50 -26.72 16.36
CA PHE A 896 1.17 -26.49 15.80
C PHE A 896 1.32 -25.95 14.38
N PRO A 897 0.86 -26.67 13.35
CA PRO A 897 1.04 -26.29 11.95
C PRO A 897 0.12 -25.12 11.58
N GLY A 898 0.60 -24.25 10.70
CA GLY A 898 -0.21 -23.26 10.00
C GLY A 898 -1.05 -23.90 8.88
N LEU A 899 -1.53 -23.06 7.97
CA LEU A 899 -2.40 -23.50 6.88
C LEU A 899 -1.68 -24.52 5.96
N PRO A 900 -2.30 -25.67 5.66
CA PRO A 900 -1.81 -26.61 4.65
C PRO A 900 -1.98 -26.00 3.24
N ILE A 901 -1.73 -26.80 2.22
CA ILE A 901 -2.09 -26.43 0.84
C ILE A 901 -3.59 -26.14 0.74
N LEU A 902 -3.93 -24.96 0.23
CA LEU A 902 -5.32 -24.51 0.12
C LEU A 902 -5.62 -24.02 -1.31
N PRO A 903 -6.35 -24.81 -2.11
CA PRO A 903 -6.85 -24.36 -3.41
C PRO A 903 -8.12 -23.54 -3.22
N VAL A 904 -8.15 -22.33 -3.78
CA VAL A 904 -9.33 -21.45 -3.80
C VAL A 904 -9.71 -21.18 -5.25
N VAL A 905 -10.90 -21.62 -5.61
CA VAL A 905 -11.50 -21.37 -6.93
C VAL A 905 -12.46 -20.21 -6.81
N GLY A 906 -12.39 -19.28 -7.75
CA GLY A 906 -13.27 -18.11 -7.80
C GLY A 906 -13.85 -17.90 -9.19
N ALA A 907 -15.03 -17.29 -9.23
CA ALA A 907 -15.68 -16.82 -10.44
C ALA A 907 -16.18 -15.39 -10.21
N GLU A 908 -16.03 -14.52 -11.19
CA GLU A 908 -16.52 -13.15 -11.15
C GLU A 908 -17.20 -12.77 -12.47
N ALA A 909 -18.28 -12.03 -12.38
CA ALA A 909 -18.95 -11.39 -13.51
C ALA A 909 -18.83 -9.87 -13.35
N ARG A 910 -18.52 -9.17 -14.46
CA ARG A 910 -18.43 -7.69 -14.54
C ARG A 910 -19.22 -7.18 -15.74
N PHE A 911 -19.91 -6.06 -15.57
CA PHE A 911 -20.65 -5.37 -16.66
C PHE A 911 -20.45 -3.87 -16.59
#